data_21a9f5b173bd731121153a9ad709a447
#
_entry.id   21a9f5b173bd731121153a9ad709a447
#
_cell.length_a   1.000
_cell.length_b   1.000
_cell.length_c   1.000
_cell.angle_alpha   90.00
_cell.angle_beta   90.00
_cell.angle_gamma   90.00
#
_symmetry.space_group_name_H-M   'P 1'
#
loop_
_entity.id
_entity.type
_entity.pdbx_description
1 polymer ?
#
loop_
_entity_poly.entity_id
_entity_poly.type
_entity_poly.pdbx_seq_one_letter_code
_entity_poly.pdbx_strand_id
1 'polypeptide(L)'
;MDRSLAWIPRAEFARVLDEVVDPHERALAFGAMTRINTLYMIARAGSGHIGSSFSAADVVGWLLLEELDRPFEPDGDVYFSSKGHDAPGLYAAMIALGHLDEDLLHRLRRIDGLPGHPDVGTPGMPFNTGSLGMGISKAKGLILAHRLAGRTSRVVVMTGDGELQEGQNWEALPSAARYGMGELTVVVDHNGLQSDTFVTDVSDLGDLAGKFTAAGWGVLRCDGHTPKQLEQAFALRAAEHPDRPVVIIADTVKGGGCPTFAATSMAPGEWRYRHHSGAPSPQDHDSAHRELLDTADEILRGRGLRPLRPVVSTVDLPVKPSGVRLPELYGRLLTEAAHEDPRIVALDGDLVLDTGLIPFREAHPDRFVECGIAEQDMVSTAGGLAAGGLRPFVHSFSCFLHARPNEHIYNNATEGRPVVYVGSLAGLLPAGPGHSHQAVRDVSALSAVPGLTVLEPSHPAQLAAALSHCRSTSDSVYLRLSSQPVPEELAALPPAPLVVGRGQVLRTGGRAVAFGAGPVVLAQLLGAADLLAAQDIELTVVDLPWHNRIDPAWLGELLTGIGHVFVVEHQYGSGGQADLIARHLLETGAGDGIAFRGIGLTEVPRCGTDAEVLAAHGMDAAHLARQIGADVLGRTLTTQPTGEASWKLSATN
;
A
#
# COMPACT_ATOMS: atom_id res chain seq x y z
N MET A 1 25.05 1.10 2.58
CA MET A 1 26.21 0.83 1.70
C MET A 1 26.19 1.84 0.59
N ASP A 2 27.25 2.65 0.50
CA ASP A 2 27.36 3.65 -0.57
C ASP A 2 27.42 2.98 -1.94
N ARG A 3 26.60 3.46 -2.86
CA ARG A 3 26.53 2.98 -4.24
C ARG A 3 26.41 4.16 -5.21
N SER A 4 27.08 4.06 -6.34
CA SER A 4 26.93 5.01 -7.44
C SER A 4 25.73 4.61 -8.29
N LEU A 5 24.75 5.51 -8.41
CA LEU A 5 23.59 5.38 -9.27
C LEU A 5 23.59 6.50 -10.31
N ALA A 6 23.21 6.17 -11.54
CA ALA A 6 23.15 7.14 -12.63
C ALA A 6 21.70 7.49 -12.98
N TRP A 7 21.48 8.74 -13.39
CA TRP A 7 20.19 9.29 -13.79
C TRP A 7 20.36 10.33 -14.92
N ILE A 8 19.29 10.61 -15.62
CA ILE A 8 19.27 11.55 -16.77
C ILE A 8 18.74 12.90 -16.30
N PRO A 9 19.52 13.98 -16.37
CA PRO A 9 19.06 15.30 -15.98
C PRO A 9 18.05 15.88 -16.98
N ARG A 10 17.16 16.77 -16.50
CA ARG A 10 16.14 17.44 -17.32
C ARG A 10 16.72 18.12 -18.56
N ALA A 11 17.90 18.74 -18.43
CA ALA A 11 18.58 19.38 -19.57
C ALA A 11 18.88 18.37 -20.69
N GLU A 12 19.15 17.13 -20.38
CA GLU A 12 19.39 16.10 -21.38
C GLU A 12 18.08 15.61 -22.02
N PHE A 13 16.98 15.51 -21.26
CA PHE A 13 15.65 15.31 -21.83
C PHE A 13 15.29 16.43 -22.79
N ALA A 14 15.44 17.70 -22.39
CA ALA A 14 15.13 18.84 -23.23
C ALA A 14 15.93 18.80 -24.55
N ARG A 15 17.23 18.47 -24.48
CA ARG A 15 18.06 18.31 -25.68
C ARG A 15 17.53 17.22 -26.61
N VAL A 16 17.22 16.04 -26.08
CA VAL A 16 16.74 14.91 -26.90
C VAL A 16 15.39 15.23 -27.54
N LEU A 17 14.49 15.84 -26.78
CA LEU A 17 13.17 16.25 -27.31
C LEU A 17 13.26 17.33 -28.40
N ASP A 18 14.26 18.19 -28.36
CA ASP A 18 14.52 19.21 -29.39
C ASP A 18 15.21 18.62 -30.64
N GLU A 19 16.19 17.73 -30.45
CA GLU A 19 16.99 17.15 -31.53
C GLU A 19 16.29 16.01 -32.28
N VAL A 20 15.42 15.20 -31.61
CA VAL A 20 14.69 14.09 -32.24
C VAL A 20 13.37 14.59 -32.82
N VAL A 21 13.35 14.82 -34.12
CA VAL A 21 12.21 15.45 -34.84
C VAL A 21 11.03 14.48 -35.05
N ASP A 22 11.32 13.20 -35.34
CA ASP A 22 10.27 12.19 -35.52
C ASP A 22 9.52 11.93 -34.20
N PRO A 23 8.19 12.15 -34.15
CA PRO A 23 7.43 12.03 -32.89
C PRO A 23 7.43 10.63 -32.31
N HIS A 24 7.44 9.58 -33.15
CA HIS A 24 7.45 8.21 -32.68
C HIS A 24 8.79 7.84 -32.02
N GLU A 25 9.90 8.22 -32.67
CA GLU A 25 11.24 8.00 -32.11
C GLU A 25 11.50 8.87 -30.88
N ARG A 26 10.97 10.08 -30.87
CA ARG A 26 11.03 10.98 -29.71
C ARG A 26 10.32 10.37 -28.51
N ALA A 27 9.14 9.81 -28.70
CA ALA A 27 8.40 9.11 -27.63
C ALA A 27 9.15 7.86 -27.13
N LEU A 28 9.75 7.07 -28.01
CA LEU A 28 10.57 5.90 -27.63
C LEU A 28 11.83 6.31 -26.85
N ALA A 29 12.55 7.34 -27.30
CA ALA A 29 13.71 7.86 -26.59
C ALA A 29 13.32 8.39 -25.20
N PHE A 30 12.22 9.13 -25.12
CA PHE A 30 11.67 9.62 -23.86
C PHE A 30 11.30 8.49 -22.91
N GLY A 31 10.64 7.44 -23.41
CA GLY A 31 10.29 6.25 -22.63
C GLY A 31 11.53 5.53 -22.06
N ALA A 32 12.58 5.36 -22.87
CA ALA A 32 13.84 4.76 -22.41
C ALA A 32 14.52 5.60 -21.32
N MET A 33 14.62 6.91 -21.52
CA MET A 33 15.20 7.86 -20.55
C MET A 33 14.38 7.91 -19.25
N THR A 34 13.06 7.87 -19.35
CA THR A 34 12.14 7.83 -18.20
C THR A 34 12.33 6.55 -17.39
N ARG A 35 12.52 5.39 -18.04
CA ARG A 35 12.83 4.12 -17.37
C ARG A 35 14.16 4.18 -16.60
N ILE A 36 15.20 4.87 -17.13
CA ILE A 36 16.47 5.09 -16.41
C ILE A 36 16.22 5.85 -15.10
N ASN A 37 15.47 6.95 -15.16
CA ASN A 37 15.16 7.74 -13.97
C ASN A 37 14.24 7.00 -12.99
N THR A 38 13.30 6.22 -13.48
CA THR A 38 12.47 5.32 -12.66
C THR A 38 13.31 4.31 -11.91
N LEU A 39 14.25 3.67 -12.58
CA LEU A 39 15.20 2.72 -11.99
C LEU A 39 16.04 3.36 -10.89
N TYR A 40 16.55 4.56 -11.14
CA TYR A 40 17.28 5.36 -10.17
C TYR A 40 16.44 5.67 -8.92
N MET A 41 15.22 6.18 -9.12
CA MET A 41 14.30 6.56 -8.04
C MET A 41 14.00 5.36 -7.13
N ILE A 42 13.65 4.21 -7.73
CA ILE A 42 13.30 2.98 -7.00
C ILE A 42 14.52 2.40 -6.27
N ALA A 43 15.68 2.36 -6.90
CA ALA A 43 16.91 1.88 -6.26
C ALA A 43 17.27 2.75 -5.06
N ARG A 44 17.19 4.07 -5.18
CA ARG A 44 17.47 5.03 -4.11
C ARG A 44 16.47 4.93 -2.95
N ALA A 45 15.18 4.77 -3.25
CA ALA A 45 14.13 4.63 -2.24
C ALA A 45 14.12 3.24 -1.56
N GLY A 46 14.78 2.24 -2.14
CA GLY A 46 14.78 0.86 -1.68
C GLY A 46 13.47 0.11 -1.97
N SER A 47 12.50 0.75 -2.62
CA SER A 47 11.20 0.17 -2.95
C SER A 47 10.47 0.96 -4.03
N GLY A 48 9.56 0.30 -4.76
CA GLY A 48 8.75 0.87 -5.84
C GLY A 48 8.31 -0.22 -6.80
N HIS A 49 7.56 0.13 -7.85
CA HIS A 49 6.98 -0.83 -8.79
C HIS A 49 7.61 -0.68 -10.17
N ILE A 50 8.68 -1.45 -10.45
CA ILE A 50 9.42 -1.40 -11.72
C ILE A 50 8.54 -1.91 -12.86
N GLY A 51 7.98 -3.11 -12.71
CA GLY A 51 7.28 -3.79 -13.80
C GLY A 51 6.17 -2.94 -14.43
N SER A 52 5.32 -2.35 -13.60
CA SER A 52 4.20 -1.51 -14.05
C SER A 52 4.62 -0.13 -14.55
N SER A 53 5.64 0.48 -13.95
CA SER A 53 6.22 1.74 -14.43
C SER A 53 6.84 1.58 -15.82
N PHE A 54 7.46 0.43 -16.07
CA PHE A 54 8.13 0.16 -17.36
C PHE A 54 7.13 -0.22 -18.44
N SER A 55 6.09 -1.02 -18.14
CA SER A 55 5.06 -1.37 -19.12
C SER A 55 4.34 -0.12 -19.64
N ALA A 56 4.03 0.82 -18.74
CA ALA A 56 3.29 2.03 -19.08
C ALA A 56 4.12 3.14 -19.74
N ALA A 57 5.46 3.09 -19.69
CA ALA A 57 6.31 4.23 -20.01
C ALA A 57 6.16 4.77 -21.45
N ASP A 58 5.96 3.90 -22.45
CA ASP A 58 5.81 4.32 -23.84
C ASP A 58 4.42 4.93 -24.09
N VAL A 59 3.38 4.37 -23.45
CA VAL A 59 2.01 4.94 -23.47
C VAL A 59 1.99 6.31 -22.81
N VAL A 60 2.60 6.43 -21.61
CA VAL A 60 2.69 7.71 -20.89
C VAL A 60 3.50 8.73 -21.71
N GLY A 61 4.63 8.30 -22.29
CA GLY A 61 5.44 9.15 -23.15
C GLY A 61 4.65 9.70 -24.34
N TRP A 62 3.92 8.85 -25.07
CA TRP A 62 3.06 9.27 -26.17
C TRP A 62 1.97 10.25 -25.70
N LEU A 63 1.27 9.91 -24.62
CA LEU A 63 0.20 10.77 -24.08
C LEU A 63 0.69 12.16 -23.70
N LEU A 64 1.81 12.26 -23.02
CA LEU A 64 2.32 13.54 -22.50
C LEU A 64 3.04 14.39 -23.53
N LEU A 65 3.62 13.78 -24.58
CA LEU A 65 4.36 14.51 -25.59
C LEU A 65 3.51 14.92 -26.78
N GLU A 66 2.56 14.07 -27.21
CA GLU A 66 1.94 14.21 -28.53
C GLU A 66 0.41 14.24 -28.48
N GLU A 67 -0.24 13.60 -27.51
CA GLU A 67 -1.69 13.40 -27.54
C GLU A 67 -2.47 14.43 -26.72
N LEU A 68 -1.99 14.78 -25.52
CA LEU A 68 -2.72 15.64 -24.59
C LEU A 68 -2.34 17.10 -24.71
N ASP A 69 -3.34 17.98 -24.71
CA ASP A 69 -3.10 19.42 -24.66
C ASP A 69 -2.83 19.89 -23.24
N ARG A 70 -1.62 20.37 -22.99
CA ARG A 70 -1.18 20.95 -21.70
C ARG A 70 -1.60 20.11 -20.48
N PRO A 71 -1.23 18.80 -20.43
CA PRO A 71 -1.57 17.96 -19.30
C PRO A 71 -0.99 18.56 -18.00
N PHE A 72 -1.72 18.36 -16.90
CA PHE A 72 -1.41 18.88 -15.56
C PHE A 72 -1.62 20.40 -15.35
N GLU A 73 -2.08 21.12 -16.37
CA GLU A 73 -2.51 22.50 -16.23
C GLU A 73 -4.02 22.61 -15.93
N PRO A 74 -4.47 23.69 -15.24
CA PRO A 74 -5.88 23.80 -14.80
C PRO A 74 -6.91 23.73 -15.92
N ASP A 75 -6.58 24.21 -17.12
CA ASP A 75 -7.47 24.27 -18.28
C ASP A 75 -7.07 23.30 -19.39
N GLY A 76 -6.09 22.45 -19.15
CA GLY A 76 -5.62 21.43 -20.09
C GLY A 76 -6.44 20.14 -20.02
N ASP A 77 -6.04 19.18 -20.86
CA ASP A 77 -6.54 17.82 -20.77
C ASP A 77 -6.06 17.16 -19.47
N VAL A 78 -6.88 16.28 -18.92
CA VAL A 78 -6.57 15.63 -17.64
C VAL A 78 -6.06 14.21 -17.89
N TYR A 79 -4.92 13.89 -17.31
CA TYR A 79 -4.38 12.54 -17.23
C TYR A 79 -4.13 12.12 -15.79
N PHE A 80 -4.49 10.90 -15.46
CA PHE A 80 -4.03 10.23 -14.24
C PHE A 80 -4.05 8.71 -14.38
N SER A 81 -3.19 8.04 -13.63
CA SER A 81 -3.15 6.59 -13.55
C SER A 81 -3.98 6.11 -12.38
N SER A 82 -5.07 5.37 -12.64
CA SER A 82 -5.94 4.80 -11.62
C SER A 82 -5.23 3.72 -10.82
N LYS A 83 -4.36 2.92 -11.44
CA LYS A 83 -3.58 1.90 -10.76
C LYS A 83 -2.58 2.47 -9.76
N GLY A 84 -2.08 3.69 -9.97
CA GLY A 84 -1.24 4.45 -9.04
C GLY A 84 0.13 3.87 -8.74
N HIS A 85 0.33 2.56 -8.82
CA HIS A 85 1.60 1.92 -8.51
C HIS A 85 2.66 2.10 -9.61
N ASP A 86 2.32 2.60 -10.80
CA ASP A 86 3.25 3.07 -11.82
C ASP A 86 3.82 4.48 -11.54
N ALA A 87 3.55 5.01 -10.36
CA ALA A 87 3.97 6.34 -9.90
C ALA A 87 5.43 6.70 -10.20
N PRO A 88 6.45 5.86 -9.95
CA PRO A 88 7.83 6.23 -10.24
C PRO A 88 8.07 6.56 -11.72
N GLY A 89 7.40 5.84 -12.64
CA GLY A 89 7.43 6.13 -14.08
C GLY A 89 6.76 7.45 -14.43
N LEU A 90 5.57 7.69 -13.89
CA LEU A 90 4.85 8.94 -14.08
C LEU A 90 5.62 10.15 -13.52
N TYR A 91 6.16 10.03 -12.31
CA TYR A 91 6.97 11.10 -11.71
C TYR A 91 8.23 11.40 -12.51
N ALA A 92 8.93 10.36 -12.98
CA ALA A 92 10.11 10.56 -13.83
C ALA A 92 9.76 11.33 -15.13
N ALA A 93 8.60 11.02 -15.75
CA ALA A 93 8.10 11.74 -16.92
C ALA A 93 7.72 13.20 -16.59
N MET A 94 7.00 13.43 -15.49
CA MET A 94 6.60 14.78 -15.05
C MET A 94 7.81 15.65 -14.69
N ILE A 95 8.83 15.08 -14.04
CA ILE A 95 10.09 15.76 -13.73
C ILE A 95 10.82 16.12 -15.03
N ALA A 96 10.91 15.18 -15.97
CA ALA A 96 11.56 15.40 -17.26
C ALA A 96 10.93 16.56 -18.05
N LEU A 97 9.60 16.68 -18.00
CA LEU A 97 8.84 17.74 -18.69
C LEU A 97 8.73 19.05 -17.88
N GLY A 98 9.24 19.09 -16.65
CA GLY A 98 9.25 20.30 -15.83
C GLY A 98 7.97 20.56 -15.04
N HIS A 99 7.03 19.62 -15.00
CA HIS A 99 5.81 19.70 -14.17
C HIS A 99 6.10 19.47 -12.68
N LEU A 100 7.19 18.79 -12.35
CA LEU A 100 7.69 18.59 -11.00
C LEU A 100 9.15 19.05 -10.90
N ASP A 101 9.58 19.51 -9.73
CA ASP A 101 10.97 19.91 -9.51
C ASP A 101 11.95 18.75 -9.68
N GLU A 102 13.12 19.02 -10.25
CA GLU A 102 14.13 17.99 -10.53
C GLU A 102 14.67 17.33 -9.26
N ASP A 103 14.77 18.06 -8.16
CA ASP A 103 15.21 17.54 -6.86
C ASP A 103 14.29 16.43 -6.31
N LEU A 104 13.04 16.41 -6.73
CA LEU A 104 12.09 15.36 -6.33
C LEU A 104 12.46 13.98 -6.89
N LEU A 105 13.29 13.91 -7.92
CA LEU A 105 13.89 12.65 -8.41
C LEU A 105 14.63 11.89 -7.30
N HIS A 106 15.15 12.63 -6.31
CA HIS A 106 15.93 12.09 -5.20
C HIS A 106 15.09 11.77 -3.97
N ARG A 107 13.77 12.02 -4.00
CA ARG A 107 12.92 12.05 -2.80
C ARG A 107 11.66 11.18 -2.93
N LEU A 108 11.74 10.09 -3.71
CA LEU A 108 10.67 9.09 -3.74
C LEU A 108 10.51 8.44 -2.36
N ARG A 109 9.26 8.35 -1.87
CA ARG A 109 8.92 7.76 -0.56
C ARG A 109 9.65 8.39 0.62
N ARG A 110 9.82 9.70 0.58
CA ARG A 110 10.39 10.51 1.67
C ARG A 110 9.38 11.55 2.11
N ILE A 111 9.47 11.98 3.37
CA ILE A 111 8.71 13.14 3.87
C ILE A 111 9.01 14.34 2.99
N ASP A 112 7.99 15.12 2.64
CA ASP A 112 8.07 16.27 1.73
C ASP A 112 8.67 15.95 0.35
N GLY A 113 8.61 14.67 -0.04
CA GLY A 113 8.99 14.16 -1.36
C GLY A 113 7.78 13.62 -2.13
N LEU A 114 8.04 12.65 -3.01
CA LEU A 114 7.00 12.02 -3.83
C LEU A 114 6.46 10.77 -3.12
N PRO A 115 5.12 10.64 -2.95
CA PRO A 115 4.52 9.48 -2.32
C PRO A 115 4.66 8.22 -3.20
N GLY A 116 4.45 7.05 -2.58
CA GLY A 116 4.52 5.77 -3.29
C GLY A 116 3.42 5.59 -4.34
N HIS A 117 2.30 6.28 -4.17
CA HIS A 117 1.20 6.40 -5.12
C HIS A 117 0.80 7.87 -5.21
N PRO A 118 0.53 8.42 -6.41
CA PRO A 118 0.14 9.83 -6.55
C PRO A 118 -1.11 10.15 -5.74
N ASP A 119 -1.09 11.29 -5.07
CA ASP A 119 -2.21 11.85 -4.34
C ASP A 119 -2.41 13.33 -4.68
N VAL A 120 -3.46 13.93 -4.14
CA VAL A 120 -3.78 15.35 -4.39
C VAL A 120 -2.73 16.33 -3.84
N GLY A 121 -1.78 15.88 -3.04
CA GLY A 121 -0.61 16.65 -2.62
C GLY A 121 0.48 16.70 -3.69
N THR A 122 0.42 15.82 -4.68
CA THR A 122 1.33 15.82 -5.84
C THR A 122 0.85 16.85 -6.87
N PRO A 123 1.64 17.87 -7.23
CA PRO A 123 1.24 18.86 -8.23
C PRO A 123 0.73 18.23 -9.52
N GLY A 124 -0.40 18.70 -10.04
CA GLY A 124 -1.02 18.18 -11.25
C GLY A 124 -1.87 16.92 -11.10
N MET A 125 -1.89 16.29 -9.92
CA MET A 125 -2.73 15.10 -9.68
C MET A 125 -4.12 15.49 -9.18
N PRO A 126 -5.19 15.12 -9.91
CA PRO A 126 -6.56 15.49 -9.52
C PRO A 126 -7.13 14.60 -8.41
N PHE A 127 -6.56 13.42 -8.20
CA PHE A 127 -7.12 12.40 -7.31
C PHE A 127 -6.04 11.60 -6.55
N ASN A 128 -6.43 11.11 -5.37
CA ASN A 128 -5.67 10.07 -4.68
C ASN A 128 -5.80 8.74 -5.43
N THR A 129 -4.69 8.01 -5.53
CA THR A 129 -4.57 6.72 -6.22
C THR A 129 -4.04 5.64 -5.28
N GLY A 130 -3.74 4.45 -5.82
CA GLY A 130 -3.22 3.32 -5.07
C GLY A 130 -4.30 2.36 -4.54
N SER A 131 -5.50 2.84 -4.23
CA SER A 131 -6.67 2.00 -4.01
C SER A 131 -7.39 1.81 -5.35
N LEU A 132 -7.30 0.59 -5.90
CA LEU A 132 -7.71 0.27 -7.27
C LEU A 132 -9.22 0.38 -7.52
N GLY A 133 -9.63 0.48 -8.78
CA GLY A 133 -11.02 0.40 -9.24
C GLY A 133 -11.80 1.71 -9.24
N MET A 134 -11.29 2.81 -8.67
CA MET A 134 -12.06 4.05 -8.52
C MET A 134 -11.90 5.05 -9.68
N GLY A 135 -10.87 4.90 -10.53
CA GLY A 135 -10.45 5.92 -11.48
C GLY A 135 -11.51 6.26 -12.52
N ILE A 136 -12.17 5.27 -13.12
CA ILE A 136 -13.20 5.50 -14.14
C ILE A 136 -14.37 6.31 -13.55
N SER A 137 -14.82 5.99 -12.34
CA SER A 137 -15.89 6.73 -11.66
C SER A 137 -15.49 8.17 -11.33
N LYS A 138 -14.25 8.40 -10.88
CA LYS A 138 -13.73 9.75 -10.60
C LYS A 138 -13.62 10.58 -11.88
N ALA A 139 -13.15 9.99 -12.98
CA ALA A 139 -13.10 10.64 -14.29
C ALA A 139 -14.49 11.06 -14.77
N LYS A 140 -15.50 10.19 -14.63
CA LYS A 140 -16.90 10.55 -14.94
C LYS A 140 -17.36 11.77 -14.15
N GLY A 141 -17.10 11.80 -12.85
CA GLY A 141 -17.47 12.92 -11.98
C GLY A 141 -16.79 14.22 -12.44
N LEU A 142 -15.52 14.16 -12.82
CA LEU A 142 -14.78 15.32 -13.32
C LEU A 142 -15.34 15.83 -14.66
N ILE A 143 -15.66 14.94 -15.60
CA ILE A 143 -16.29 15.30 -16.88
C ILE A 143 -17.65 15.97 -16.65
N LEU A 144 -18.47 15.45 -15.75
CA LEU A 144 -19.75 16.10 -15.40
C LEU A 144 -19.54 17.50 -14.82
N ALA A 145 -18.52 17.67 -13.96
CA ALA A 145 -18.18 18.99 -13.42
C ALA A 145 -17.68 19.94 -14.52
N HIS A 146 -16.85 19.46 -15.45
CA HIS A 146 -16.39 20.24 -16.60
C HIS A 146 -17.54 20.68 -17.48
N ARG A 147 -18.47 19.78 -17.85
CA ARG A 147 -19.67 20.10 -18.63
C ARG A 147 -20.53 21.16 -17.97
N LEU A 148 -20.76 21.05 -16.66
CA LEU A 148 -21.51 22.04 -15.86
C LEU A 148 -20.82 23.41 -15.82
N ALA A 149 -19.49 23.42 -15.87
CA ALA A 149 -18.66 24.63 -15.93
C ALA A 149 -18.45 25.16 -17.36
N GLY A 150 -19.01 24.51 -18.39
CA GLY A 150 -18.81 24.88 -19.79
C GLY A 150 -17.42 24.57 -20.35
N ARG A 151 -16.68 23.63 -19.74
CA ARG A 151 -15.36 23.17 -20.19
C ARG A 151 -15.46 21.96 -21.10
N THR A 152 -14.50 21.80 -22.00
CA THR A 152 -14.46 20.70 -23.00
C THR A 152 -13.19 19.84 -22.89
N SER A 153 -12.47 19.89 -21.78
CA SER A 153 -11.23 19.13 -21.57
C SER A 153 -11.48 17.61 -21.64
N ARG A 154 -10.59 16.91 -22.32
CA ARG A 154 -10.58 15.44 -22.33
C ARG A 154 -10.04 14.90 -21.00
N VAL A 155 -10.51 13.71 -20.63
CA VAL A 155 -10.01 12.99 -19.46
C VAL A 155 -9.51 11.62 -19.90
N VAL A 156 -8.23 11.36 -19.75
CA VAL A 156 -7.60 10.08 -20.04
C VAL A 156 -7.20 9.41 -18.73
N VAL A 157 -7.70 8.20 -18.52
CA VAL A 157 -7.45 7.40 -17.31
C VAL A 157 -6.70 6.14 -17.72
N MET A 158 -5.54 5.90 -17.12
CA MET A 158 -4.86 4.62 -17.28
C MET A 158 -5.29 3.66 -16.17
N THR A 159 -5.71 2.44 -16.55
CA THR A 159 -6.00 1.33 -15.63
C THR A 159 -5.02 0.18 -15.88
N GLY A 160 -4.84 -0.69 -14.89
CA GLY A 160 -4.22 -2.00 -15.11
C GLY A 160 -5.27 -3.04 -15.51
N ASP A 161 -4.85 -4.09 -16.20
CA ASP A 161 -5.71 -5.24 -16.51
C ASP A 161 -6.14 -5.98 -15.23
N GLY A 162 -5.24 -6.24 -14.28
CA GLY A 162 -5.59 -6.77 -12.96
C GLY A 162 -6.52 -5.85 -12.17
N GLU A 163 -6.36 -4.53 -12.27
CA GLU A 163 -7.28 -3.56 -11.64
C GLU A 163 -8.72 -3.72 -12.13
N LEU A 164 -8.93 -4.19 -13.35
CA LEU A 164 -10.27 -4.41 -13.89
C LEU A 164 -11.01 -5.59 -13.22
N GLN A 165 -10.38 -6.36 -12.34
CA GLN A 165 -11.07 -7.33 -11.49
C GLN A 165 -11.95 -6.64 -10.43
N GLU A 166 -11.65 -5.41 -10.06
CA GLU A 166 -12.48 -4.61 -9.15
C GLU A 166 -13.86 -4.32 -9.75
N GLY A 167 -14.90 -4.71 -9.03
CA GLY A 167 -16.30 -4.59 -9.47
C GLY A 167 -16.73 -3.17 -9.83
N GLN A 168 -16.21 -2.15 -9.12
CA GLN A 168 -16.56 -0.74 -9.36
C GLN A 168 -16.19 -0.26 -10.77
N ASN A 169 -15.17 -0.83 -11.42
CA ASN A 169 -14.88 -0.52 -12.82
C ASN A 169 -16.09 -0.82 -13.71
N TRP A 170 -16.73 -1.98 -13.52
CA TRP A 170 -17.88 -2.42 -14.31
C TRP A 170 -19.15 -1.63 -13.98
N GLU A 171 -19.35 -1.25 -12.73
CA GLU A 171 -20.44 -0.36 -12.32
C GLU A 171 -20.37 1.01 -13.01
N ALA A 172 -19.17 1.47 -13.32
CA ALA A 172 -18.93 2.77 -13.94
C ALA A 172 -19.36 2.82 -15.42
N LEU A 173 -19.30 1.71 -16.16
CA LEU A 173 -19.40 1.69 -17.61
C LEU A 173 -20.77 2.08 -18.16
N PRO A 174 -21.91 1.51 -17.69
CA PRO A 174 -23.22 1.81 -18.27
C PRO A 174 -23.60 3.29 -18.16
N SER A 175 -23.25 3.92 -17.05
CA SER A 175 -23.58 5.34 -16.86
C SER A 175 -22.69 6.26 -17.71
N ALA A 176 -21.43 5.94 -17.93
CA ALA A 176 -20.56 6.70 -18.85
C ALA A 176 -21.10 6.66 -20.28
N ALA A 177 -21.50 5.47 -20.75
CA ALA A 177 -22.13 5.29 -22.06
C ALA A 177 -23.46 6.05 -22.18
N ARG A 178 -24.33 5.93 -21.15
CA ARG A 178 -25.63 6.62 -21.13
C ARG A 178 -25.52 8.13 -21.23
N TYR A 179 -24.48 8.71 -20.60
CA TYR A 179 -24.26 10.16 -20.65
C TYR A 179 -23.46 10.60 -21.88
N GLY A 180 -23.13 9.70 -22.81
CA GLY A 180 -22.40 10.01 -24.03
C GLY A 180 -21.09 10.73 -23.71
N MET A 181 -20.26 10.13 -22.84
CA MET A 181 -19.02 10.80 -22.38
C MET A 181 -17.89 10.63 -23.38
N GLY A 182 -18.00 11.31 -24.54
CA GLY A 182 -16.96 11.31 -25.57
C GLY A 182 -15.63 11.89 -25.13
N GLU A 183 -15.60 12.66 -24.05
CA GLU A 183 -14.38 13.20 -23.43
C GLU A 183 -13.59 12.13 -22.67
N LEU A 184 -14.22 10.99 -22.31
CA LEU A 184 -13.59 9.92 -21.53
C LEU A 184 -12.85 8.93 -22.42
N THR A 185 -11.57 8.76 -22.18
CA THR A 185 -10.78 7.66 -22.71
C THR A 185 -10.16 6.87 -21.56
N VAL A 186 -10.39 5.57 -21.52
CA VAL A 186 -9.69 4.64 -20.62
C VAL A 186 -8.60 3.93 -21.42
N VAL A 187 -7.36 3.97 -20.95
CA VAL A 187 -6.26 3.19 -21.52
C VAL A 187 -5.95 2.06 -20.56
N VAL A 188 -6.09 0.82 -21.01
CA VAL A 188 -5.74 -0.36 -20.23
C VAL A 188 -4.30 -0.75 -20.51
N ASP A 189 -3.43 -0.67 -19.50
CA ASP A 189 -2.09 -1.28 -19.54
C ASP A 189 -2.26 -2.80 -19.43
N HIS A 190 -2.46 -3.43 -20.59
CA HIS A 190 -2.77 -4.86 -20.70
C HIS A 190 -1.48 -5.67 -20.82
N ASN A 191 -0.79 -5.83 -19.68
CA ASN A 191 0.50 -6.52 -19.61
C ASN A 191 0.40 -8.00 -19.18
N GLY A 192 -0.80 -8.48 -18.82
CA GLY A 192 -1.10 -9.86 -18.47
C GLY A 192 -0.62 -10.32 -17.10
N LEU A 193 0.04 -9.46 -16.31
CA LEU A 193 0.63 -9.81 -15.02
C LEU A 193 0.15 -8.91 -13.90
N GLN A 194 -0.31 -9.52 -12.79
CA GLN A 194 -0.71 -8.85 -11.55
C GLN A 194 0.44 -8.71 -10.55
N SER A 195 0.15 -8.81 -9.25
CA SER A 195 1.16 -8.70 -8.20
C SER A 195 2.18 -9.82 -8.27
N ASP A 196 1.74 -11.04 -8.36
CA ASP A 196 2.61 -12.22 -8.31
C ASP A 196 2.62 -13.01 -9.62
N THR A 197 1.48 -13.20 -10.30
CA THR A 197 1.36 -14.10 -11.45
C THR A 197 0.46 -13.53 -12.56
N PHE A 198 0.13 -14.35 -13.55
CA PHE A 198 -0.71 -13.94 -14.67
C PHE A 198 -2.14 -13.64 -14.23
N VAL A 199 -2.74 -12.61 -14.84
CA VAL A 199 -4.15 -12.24 -14.64
C VAL A 199 -5.07 -13.45 -14.89
N THR A 200 -4.78 -14.24 -15.91
CA THR A 200 -5.55 -15.45 -16.24
C THR A 200 -5.47 -16.55 -15.20
N ASP A 201 -4.38 -16.62 -14.44
CA ASP A 201 -4.18 -17.63 -13.38
C ASP A 201 -4.80 -17.19 -12.05
N VAL A 202 -5.00 -15.87 -11.86
CA VAL A 202 -5.61 -15.28 -10.67
C VAL A 202 -7.13 -15.22 -10.83
N SER A 203 -7.61 -14.41 -11.78
CA SER A 203 -9.03 -14.28 -12.12
C SER A 203 -9.15 -13.80 -13.56
N ASP A 204 -9.41 -14.73 -14.48
CA ASP A 204 -9.53 -14.42 -15.91
C ASP A 204 -10.76 -13.57 -16.20
N LEU A 205 -10.52 -12.37 -16.71
CA LEU A 205 -11.58 -11.46 -17.13
C LEU A 205 -12.23 -11.81 -18.48
N GLY A 206 -11.67 -12.79 -19.20
CA GLY A 206 -12.17 -13.24 -20.50
C GLY A 206 -12.10 -12.14 -21.56
N ASP A 207 -13.14 -12.04 -22.41
CA ASP A 207 -13.19 -11.05 -23.49
C ASP A 207 -13.43 -9.62 -22.97
N LEU A 208 -12.37 -8.90 -22.66
CA LEU A 208 -12.43 -7.50 -22.24
C LEU A 208 -13.10 -6.62 -23.30
N ALA A 209 -12.75 -6.80 -24.58
CA ALA A 209 -13.30 -6.01 -25.67
C ALA A 209 -14.81 -6.19 -25.77
N GLY A 210 -15.29 -7.43 -25.67
CA GLY A 210 -16.72 -7.76 -25.66
C GLY A 210 -17.45 -7.16 -24.46
N LYS A 211 -16.85 -7.16 -23.26
CA LYS A 211 -17.45 -6.55 -22.04
C LYS A 211 -17.66 -5.04 -22.19
N PHE A 212 -16.64 -4.31 -22.65
CA PHE A 212 -16.75 -2.87 -22.90
C PHE A 212 -17.75 -2.55 -24.01
N THR A 213 -17.74 -3.33 -25.10
CA THR A 213 -18.70 -3.19 -26.20
C THR A 213 -20.14 -3.39 -25.71
N ALA A 214 -20.40 -4.44 -24.93
CA ALA A 214 -21.71 -4.72 -24.35
C ALA A 214 -22.19 -3.59 -23.40
N ALA A 215 -21.27 -2.86 -22.78
CA ALA A 215 -21.58 -1.68 -21.98
C ALA A 215 -21.81 -0.40 -22.81
N GLY A 216 -21.71 -0.45 -24.14
CA GLY A 216 -21.93 0.69 -25.04
C GLY A 216 -20.72 1.59 -25.29
N TRP A 217 -19.51 1.10 -24.97
CA TRP A 217 -18.25 1.83 -25.18
C TRP A 217 -17.70 1.59 -26.60
N GLY A 218 -16.95 2.57 -27.14
CA GLY A 218 -16.03 2.34 -28.24
C GLY A 218 -14.82 1.52 -27.75
N VAL A 219 -14.37 0.58 -28.55
CA VAL A 219 -13.26 -0.30 -28.20
C VAL A 219 -12.19 -0.27 -29.27
N LEU A 220 -10.99 0.06 -28.89
CA LEU A 220 -9.79 0.04 -29.75
C LEU A 220 -8.71 -0.82 -29.08
N ARG A 221 -7.83 -1.42 -29.89
CA ARG A 221 -6.72 -2.23 -29.37
C ARG A 221 -5.47 -1.94 -30.19
N CYS A 222 -4.33 -1.80 -29.51
CA CYS A 222 -3.05 -1.50 -30.14
C CYS A 222 -1.89 -2.10 -29.34
N ASP A 223 -0.72 -2.20 -29.95
CA ASP A 223 0.54 -2.45 -29.25
C ASP A 223 0.94 -1.16 -28.50
N GLY A 224 0.97 -1.22 -27.15
CA GLY A 224 1.30 -0.09 -26.28
C GLY A 224 2.78 0.32 -26.31
N HIS A 225 3.66 -0.51 -26.87
CA HIS A 225 5.08 -0.19 -27.07
C HIS A 225 5.37 0.40 -28.45
N THR A 226 4.36 0.58 -29.30
CA THR A 226 4.50 1.10 -30.64
C THR A 226 3.80 2.47 -30.76
N PRO A 227 4.51 3.62 -30.63
CA PRO A 227 3.92 4.97 -30.67
C PRO A 227 3.04 5.22 -31.89
N LYS A 228 3.41 4.68 -33.05
CA LYS A 228 2.60 4.78 -34.27
C LYS A 228 1.24 4.11 -34.14
N GLN A 229 1.11 3.00 -33.43
CA GLN A 229 -0.18 2.35 -33.20
C GLN A 229 -1.00 3.12 -32.14
N LEU A 230 -0.34 3.72 -31.16
CA LEU A 230 -1.01 4.64 -30.21
C LEU A 230 -1.60 5.85 -30.95
N GLU A 231 -0.81 6.52 -31.83
CA GLU A 231 -1.31 7.59 -32.70
C GLU A 231 -2.56 7.17 -33.47
N GLN A 232 -2.51 6.00 -34.13
CA GLN A 232 -3.63 5.49 -34.91
C GLN A 232 -4.87 5.21 -34.03
N ALA A 233 -4.69 4.64 -32.84
CA ALA A 233 -5.79 4.37 -31.92
C ALA A 233 -6.47 5.66 -31.45
N PHE A 234 -5.71 6.70 -31.10
CA PHE A 234 -6.28 8.00 -30.72
C PHE A 234 -6.93 8.72 -31.88
N ALA A 235 -6.37 8.64 -33.10
CA ALA A 235 -6.99 9.19 -34.30
C ALA A 235 -8.33 8.49 -34.62
N LEU A 236 -8.40 7.16 -34.55
CA LEU A 236 -9.65 6.40 -34.70
C LEU A 236 -10.67 6.74 -33.62
N ARG A 237 -10.23 6.87 -32.37
CA ARG A 237 -11.09 7.32 -31.27
C ARG A 237 -11.77 8.64 -31.60
N ALA A 238 -11.01 9.61 -32.10
CA ALA A 238 -11.55 10.92 -32.45
C ALA A 238 -12.50 10.88 -33.66
N ALA A 239 -12.20 10.04 -34.65
CA ALA A 239 -12.97 9.93 -35.89
C ALA A 239 -14.25 9.11 -35.74
N GLU A 240 -14.20 7.97 -35.04
CA GLU A 240 -15.28 6.98 -35.02
C GLU A 240 -16.15 7.04 -33.75
N HIS A 241 -15.62 7.61 -32.66
CA HIS A 241 -16.27 7.59 -31.35
C HIS A 241 -16.31 8.97 -30.64
N PRO A 242 -16.66 10.08 -31.33
CA PRO A 242 -16.62 11.41 -30.72
C PRO A 242 -17.60 11.59 -29.55
N ASP A 243 -18.74 10.88 -29.57
CA ASP A 243 -19.87 11.09 -28.66
C ASP A 243 -20.07 9.96 -27.63
N ARG A 244 -19.08 9.06 -27.48
CA ARG A 244 -19.17 7.96 -26.51
C ARG A 244 -17.82 7.72 -25.81
N PRO A 245 -17.83 7.17 -24.59
CA PRO A 245 -16.59 6.81 -23.94
C PRO A 245 -15.87 5.70 -24.70
N VAL A 246 -14.53 5.74 -24.70
CA VAL A 246 -13.69 4.78 -25.43
C VAL A 246 -12.73 4.09 -24.45
N VAL A 247 -12.53 2.79 -24.66
CA VAL A 247 -11.41 2.06 -24.09
C VAL A 247 -10.38 1.76 -25.18
N ILE A 248 -9.12 2.03 -24.90
CA ILE A 248 -7.97 1.62 -25.71
C ILE A 248 -7.25 0.52 -24.91
N ILE A 249 -7.33 -0.73 -25.36
CA ILE A 249 -6.59 -1.83 -24.80
C ILE A 249 -5.20 -1.80 -25.40
N ALA A 250 -4.23 -1.30 -24.62
CA ALA A 250 -2.84 -1.22 -25.01
C ALA A 250 -2.13 -2.51 -24.55
N ASP A 251 -1.85 -3.40 -25.48
CA ASP A 251 -1.07 -4.59 -25.21
C ASP A 251 0.37 -4.19 -24.91
N THR A 252 0.83 -4.51 -23.70
CA THR A 252 2.16 -4.16 -23.19
C THR A 252 2.86 -5.39 -22.62
N VAL A 253 4.08 -5.23 -22.19
CA VAL A 253 4.88 -6.26 -21.50
C VAL A 253 5.25 -5.74 -20.12
N LYS A 254 4.95 -6.51 -19.09
CA LYS A 254 5.38 -6.18 -17.71
C LYS A 254 6.90 -6.06 -17.67
N GLY A 255 7.42 -4.88 -17.26
CA GLY A 255 8.85 -4.60 -17.32
C GLY A 255 9.37 -4.27 -18.73
N GLY A 256 8.48 -4.02 -19.70
CA GLY A 256 8.80 -3.77 -21.09
C GLY A 256 9.84 -2.68 -21.32
N GLY A 257 10.59 -2.77 -22.42
CA GLY A 257 11.71 -1.88 -22.75
C GLY A 257 13.02 -2.20 -22.01
N CYS A 258 13.06 -3.24 -21.16
CA CYS A 258 14.25 -3.68 -20.45
C CYS A 258 14.26 -5.22 -20.33
N PRO A 259 15.10 -5.93 -21.06
CA PRO A 259 15.16 -7.40 -21.04
C PRO A 259 15.35 -8.01 -19.63
N THR A 260 16.10 -7.34 -18.75
CA THR A 260 16.28 -7.78 -17.36
C THR A 260 14.96 -7.89 -16.59
N PHE A 261 13.95 -7.07 -16.91
CA PHE A 261 12.67 -7.01 -16.18
C PHE A 261 11.47 -7.48 -17.01
N ALA A 262 11.61 -7.56 -18.34
CA ALA A 262 10.51 -7.95 -19.22
C ALA A 262 10.09 -9.39 -18.99
N ALA A 263 8.78 -9.62 -18.81
CA ALA A 263 8.23 -10.95 -18.62
C ALA A 263 6.96 -11.14 -19.46
N THR A 264 6.99 -12.18 -20.31
CA THR A 264 5.84 -12.68 -21.07
C THR A 264 5.51 -14.13 -20.72
N SER A 265 6.38 -14.77 -19.94
CA SER A 265 6.23 -16.14 -19.44
C SER A 265 7.04 -16.28 -18.15
N MET A 266 6.70 -17.27 -17.33
CA MET A 266 7.50 -17.65 -16.16
C MET A 266 8.52 -18.72 -16.55
N ALA A 267 9.68 -18.73 -15.88
CA ALA A 267 10.66 -19.80 -16.03
C ALA A 267 10.07 -21.13 -15.51
N PRO A 268 10.54 -22.29 -16.02
CA PRO A 268 10.08 -23.60 -15.54
C PRO A 268 10.24 -23.73 -14.02
N GLY A 269 9.15 -24.00 -13.33
CA GLY A 269 9.10 -24.11 -11.87
C GLY A 269 8.95 -22.76 -11.13
N GLU A 270 8.93 -21.65 -11.84
CA GLU A 270 8.56 -20.34 -11.30
C GLU A 270 7.09 -20.04 -11.63
N TRP A 271 6.39 -19.49 -10.66
CA TRP A 271 4.99 -19.06 -10.82
C TRP A 271 4.81 -17.57 -10.49
N ARG A 272 5.90 -16.87 -10.11
CA ARG A 272 5.86 -15.51 -9.62
C ARG A 272 6.78 -14.58 -10.38
N TYR A 273 6.26 -13.42 -10.76
CA TYR A 273 7.02 -12.29 -11.26
C TYR A 273 7.75 -11.57 -10.11
N ARG A 274 9.08 -11.48 -10.17
CA ARG A 274 9.92 -11.02 -9.05
C ARG A 274 10.09 -9.50 -8.96
N HIS A 275 9.70 -8.76 -9.99
CA HIS A 275 9.95 -7.32 -10.12
C HIS A 275 8.67 -6.50 -10.07
N HIS A 276 7.61 -7.00 -9.44
CA HIS A 276 6.37 -6.24 -9.23
C HIS A 276 6.63 -5.08 -8.27
N SER A 277 7.16 -5.35 -7.09
CA SER A 277 7.47 -4.36 -6.05
C SER A 277 8.88 -4.58 -5.48
N GLY A 278 9.42 -3.55 -4.82
CA GLY A 278 10.76 -3.57 -4.23
C GLY A 278 11.83 -3.00 -5.14
N ALA A 279 13.03 -2.80 -4.60
CA ALA A 279 14.19 -2.40 -5.40
C ALA A 279 14.85 -3.64 -6.03
N PRO A 280 15.40 -3.53 -7.25
CA PRO A 280 16.13 -4.61 -7.89
C PRO A 280 17.42 -4.93 -7.13
N SER A 281 17.94 -6.14 -7.34
CA SER A 281 19.28 -6.46 -6.87
C SER A 281 20.33 -5.52 -7.49
N PRO A 282 21.49 -5.33 -6.86
CA PRO A 282 22.57 -4.55 -7.45
C PRO A 282 22.94 -5.00 -8.87
N GLN A 283 22.95 -6.30 -9.11
CA GLN A 283 23.28 -6.88 -10.40
C GLN A 283 22.20 -6.59 -11.45
N ASP A 284 20.92 -6.79 -11.11
CA ASP A 284 19.80 -6.51 -12.00
C ASP A 284 19.74 -5.02 -12.35
N HIS A 285 19.97 -4.14 -11.35
CA HIS A 285 20.05 -2.70 -11.57
C HIS A 285 21.13 -2.35 -12.61
N ASP A 286 22.35 -2.87 -12.48
CA ASP A 286 23.45 -2.54 -13.39
C ASP A 286 23.24 -3.10 -14.80
N SER A 287 22.60 -4.26 -14.91
CA SER A 287 22.20 -4.84 -16.20
C SER A 287 21.13 -3.99 -16.87
N ALA A 288 20.05 -3.69 -16.14
CA ALA A 288 18.95 -2.88 -16.62
C ALA A 288 19.39 -1.46 -17.03
N HIS A 289 20.25 -0.83 -16.24
CA HIS A 289 20.77 0.50 -16.57
C HIS A 289 21.54 0.50 -17.89
N ARG A 290 22.40 -0.51 -18.15
CA ARG A 290 23.12 -0.63 -19.42
C ARG A 290 22.16 -0.87 -20.59
N GLU A 291 21.22 -1.80 -20.46
CA GLU A 291 20.23 -2.11 -21.49
C GLU A 291 19.43 -0.85 -21.89
N LEU A 292 18.95 -0.09 -20.91
CA LEU A 292 18.17 1.12 -21.16
C LEU A 292 19.00 2.25 -21.80
N LEU A 293 20.25 2.40 -21.35
CA LEU A 293 21.16 3.39 -21.92
C LEU A 293 21.51 3.03 -23.38
N ASP A 294 21.80 1.76 -23.65
CA ASP A 294 22.08 1.28 -25.01
C ASP A 294 20.88 1.49 -25.93
N THR A 295 19.65 1.21 -25.47
CA THR A 295 18.42 1.44 -26.24
C THR A 295 18.25 2.92 -26.61
N ALA A 296 18.39 3.82 -25.65
CA ALA A 296 18.30 5.26 -25.92
C ALA A 296 19.41 5.74 -26.89
N ASP A 297 20.63 5.29 -26.66
CA ASP A 297 21.78 5.67 -27.47
C ASP A 297 21.71 5.09 -28.90
N GLU A 298 21.06 3.94 -29.12
CA GLU A 298 20.82 3.40 -30.46
C GLU A 298 19.88 4.31 -31.27
N ILE A 299 18.79 4.80 -30.64
CA ILE A 299 17.90 5.77 -31.30
C ILE A 299 18.66 7.03 -31.68
N LEU A 300 19.45 7.58 -30.76
CA LEU A 300 20.23 8.80 -31.01
C LEU A 300 21.30 8.60 -32.08
N ARG A 301 22.04 7.49 -32.03
CA ARG A 301 23.07 7.15 -33.04
C ARG A 301 22.47 6.96 -34.43
N GLY A 302 21.28 6.35 -34.52
CA GLY A 302 20.55 6.18 -35.78
C GLY A 302 20.23 7.51 -36.47
N ARG A 303 20.21 8.61 -35.73
CA ARG A 303 20.00 9.98 -36.22
C ARG A 303 21.28 10.84 -36.28
N GLY A 304 22.44 10.26 -36.01
CA GLY A 304 23.71 10.98 -35.96
C GLY A 304 23.85 11.92 -34.77
N LEU A 305 23.03 11.73 -33.73
CA LEU A 305 23.05 12.52 -32.50
C LEU A 305 24.05 11.94 -31.50
N ARG A 306 24.53 12.80 -30.60
CA ARG A 306 25.44 12.35 -29.54
C ARG A 306 24.70 11.44 -28.51
N PRO A 307 25.40 10.46 -27.91
CA PRO A 307 24.88 9.64 -26.82
C PRO A 307 24.41 10.46 -25.61
N LEU A 308 23.62 9.84 -24.77
CA LEU A 308 23.18 10.41 -23.49
C LEU A 308 24.37 10.72 -22.55
N ARG A 309 24.19 11.69 -21.67
CA ARG A 309 25.13 12.06 -20.62
C ARG A 309 24.47 11.94 -19.25
N PRO A 310 24.44 10.71 -18.66
CA PRO A 310 23.93 10.54 -17.33
C PRO A 310 24.78 11.27 -16.28
N VAL A 311 24.12 11.69 -15.20
CA VAL A 311 24.79 12.18 -13.99
C VAL A 311 24.87 11.04 -13.00
N VAL A 312 26.01 10.89 -12.33
CA VAL A 312 26.24 9.85 -11.31
C VAL A 312 26.18 10.49 -9.93
N SER A 313 25.36 9.89 -9.05
CA SER A 313 25.25 10.29 -7.64
C SER A 313 25.63 9.12 -6.74
N THR A 314 26.44 9.38 -5.72
CA THR A 314 26.70 8.40 -4.65
C THR A 314 25.56 8.48 -3.64
N VAL A 315 24.92 7.34 -3.37
CA VAL A 315 23.76 7.26 -2.47
C VAL A 315 24.00 6.15 -1.42
N ASP A 316 23.57 6.41 -0.19
CA ASP A 316 23.47 5.38 0.83
C ASP A 316 22.11 4.67 0.67
N LEU A 317 22.18 3.39 0.30
CA LEU A 317 20.98 2.60 0.06
C LEU A 317 20.34 2.15 1.36
N PRO A 318 19.00 2.16 1.45
CA PRO A 318 18.27 1.67 2.62
C PRO A 318 18.61 0.20 2.88
N VAL A 319 18.87 -0.12 4.14
CA VAL A 319 19.04 -1.52 4.58
C VAL A 319 17.67 -2.07 4.95
N LYS A 320 17.31 -3.23 4.38
CA LYS A 320 16.07 -3.90 4.77
C LYS A 320 16.19 -4.37 6.23
N PRO A 321 15.24 -4.03 7.10
CA PRO A 321 15.22 -4.54 8.45
C PRO A 321 15.17 -6.06 8.47
N SER A 322 15.98 -6.69 9.30
CA SER A 322 16.00 -8.15 9.55
C SER A 322 15.16 -8.48 10.77
N GLY A 323 14.67 -9.70 10.87
CA GLY A 323 13.89 -10.18 12.01
C GLY A 323 12.70 -11.04 11.61
N VAL A 324 12.00 -11.57 12.59
CA VAL A 324 10.78 -12.35 12.40
C VAL A 324 9.65 -11.44 11.94
N ARG A 325 8.97 -11.80 10.86
CA ARG A 325 7.77 -11.12 10.37
C ARG A 325 6.53 -11.96 10.67
N LEU A 326 5.53 -11.33 11.23
CA LEU A 326 4.30 -12.04 11.64
C LEU A 326 3.53 -12.66 10.48
N PRO A 327 3.38 -12.03 9.28
CA PRO A 327 2.69 -12.67 8.16
C PRO A 327 3.36 -13.96 7.68
N GLU A 328 4.69 -13.97 7.57
CA GLU A 328 5.43 -15.18 7.16
C GLU A 328 5.32 -16.31 8.19
N LEU A 329 5.36 -15.97 9.49
CA LEU A 329 5.15 -16.94 10.56
C LEU A 329 3.70 -17.45 10.57
N TYR A 330 2.75 -16.54 10.39
CA TYR A 330 1.31 -16.84 10.32
C TYR A 330 1.02 -17.89 9.23
N GLY A 331 1.53 -17.68 8.02
CA GLY A 331 1.32 -18.63 6.91
C GLY A 331 1.80 -20.04 7.23
N ARG A 332 2.97 -20.19 7.87
CA ARG A 332 3.46 -21.50 8.34
C ARG A 332 2.55 -22.11 9.41
N LEU A 333 2.18 -21.34 10.41
CA LEU A 333 1.29 -21.80 11.49
C LEU A 333 -0.11 -22.19 10.98
N LEU A 334 -0.66 -21.42 10.00
CA LEU A 334 -1.94 -21.75 9.38
C LEU A 334 -1.85 -23.05 8.57
N THR A 335 -0.74 -23.25 7.86
CA THR A 335 -0.47 -24.49 7.11
C THR A 335 -0.44 -25.70 8.05
N GLU A 336 0.26 -25.61 9.17
CA GLU A 336 0.29 -26.64 10.21
C GLU A 336 -1.11 -26.89 10.78
N ALA A 337 -1.83 -25.82 11.12
CA ALA A 337 -3.19 -25.92 11.64
C ALA A 337 -4.15 -26.61 10.66
N ALA A 338 -3.98 -26.39 9.37
CA ALA A 338 -4.80 -27.01 8.32
C ALA A 338 -4.52 -28.51 8.12
N HIS A 339 -3.36 -29.01 8.51
CA HIS A 339 -3.12 -30.47 8.57
C HIS A 339 -3.99 -31.14 9.63
N GLU A 340 -4.24 -30.45 10.75
CA GLU A 340 -5.05 -30.96 11.86
C GLU A 340 -6.55 -30.75 11.66
N ASP A 341 -6.95 -29.62 11.04
CA ASP A 341 -8.34 -29.25 10.83
C ASP A 341 -8.67 -29.11 9.35
N PRO A 342 -9.34 -30.11 8.74
CA PRO A 342 -9.69 -30.08 7.33
C PRO A 342 -10.73 -29.03 6.95
N ARG A 343 -11.37 -28.37 7.93
CA ARG A 343 -12.35 -27.30 7.69
C ARG A 343 -11.68 -25.99 7.30
N ILE A 344 -10.38 -25.81 7.58
CA ILE A 344 -9.65 -24.59 7.27
C ILE A 344 -9.50 -24.44 5.77
N VAL A 345 -10.00 -23.30 5.25
CA VAL A 345 -9.87 -22.85 3.86
C VAL A 345 -9.27 -21.44 3.87
N ALA A 346 -8.27 -21.17 3.06
CA ALA A 346 -7.68 -19.85 2.90
C ALA A 346 -8.16 -19.21 1.59
N LEU A 347 -8.64 -17.96 1.68
CA LEU A 347 -8.99 -17.12 0.53
C LEU A 347 -8.00 -15.95 0.45
N ASP A 348 -7.52 -15.63 -0.74
CA ASP A 348 -6.56 -14.52 -0.96
C ASP A 348 -7.01 -13.63 -2.12
N GLY A 349 -6.65 -12.36 -2.07
CA GLY A 349 -6.96 -11.34 -3.08
C GLY A 349 -5.72 -10.86 -3.83
N ASP A 350 -4.99 -11.76 -4.52
CA ASP A 350 -3.77 -11.47 -5.30
C ASP A 350 -2.59 -10.95 -4.45
N LEU A 351 -2.45 -11.43 -3.20
CA LEU A 351 -1.44 -10.94 -2.24
C LEU A 351 -0.73 -12.09 -1.51
N VAL A 352 -0.70 -13.29 -2.08
CA VAL A 352 -0.22 -14.52 -1.43
C VAL A 352 1.19 -14.41 -0.83
N LEU A 353 2.06 -13.58 -1.41
CA LEU A 353 3.39 -13.28 -0.89
C LEU A 353 3.32 -12.44 0.39
N ASP A 354 2.58 -11.34 0.33
CA ASP A 354 2.53 -10.35 1.42
C ASP A 354 1.65 -10.81 2.59
N THR A 355 0.72 -11.72 2.34
CA THR A 355 -0.11 -12.39 3.35
C THR A 355 0.58 -13.60 3.97
N GLY A 356 1.71 -14.06 3.39
CA GLY A 356 2.51 -15.18 3.87
C GLY A 356 1.94 -16.55 3.51
N LEU A 357 0.97 -16.64 2.59
CA LEU A 357 0.20 -17.87 2.29
C LEU A 357 0.86 -18.83 1.29
N ILE A 358 2.06 -18.54 0.80
CA ILE A 358 2.78 -19.45 -0.13
C ILE A 358 2.84 -20.88 0.42
N PRO A 359 3.24 -21.13 1.69
CA PRO A 359 3.28 -22.48 2.25
C PRO A 359 1.91 -23.17 2.28
N PHE A 360 0.84 -22.41 2.55
CA PHE A 360 -0.52 -22.95 2.56
C PHE A 360 -0.97 -23.35 1.14
N ARG A 361 -0.77 -22.47 0.17
CA ARG A 361 -1.10 -22.72 -1.24
C ARG A 361 -0.41 -23.97 -1.77
N GLU A 362 0.88 -24.17 -1.42
CA GLU A 362 1.65 -25.34 -1.85
C GLU A 362 1.23 -26.62 -1.15
N ALA A 363 0.93 -26.57 0.15
CA ALA A 363 0.57 -27.75 0.94
C ALA A 363 -0.90 -28.16 0.80
N HIS A 364 -1.80 -27.20 0.56
CA HIS A 364 -3.25 -27.41 0.53
C HIS A 364 -3.91 -26.73 -0.68
N PRO A 365 -3.50 -27.03 -1.92
CA PRO A 365 -4.00 -26.35 -3.12
C PRO A 365 -5.53 -26.46 -3.29
N ASP A 366 -6.14 -27.57 -2.87
CA ASP A 366 -7.60 -27.78 -2.95
C ASP A 366 -8.39 -26.96 -1.90
N ARG A 367 -7.71 -26.33 -0.97
CA ARG A 367 -8.29 -25.49 0.10
C ARG A 367 -7.76 -24.05 0.07
N PHE A 368 -7.03 -23.70 -0.97
CA PHE A 368 -6.62 -22.35 -1.28
C PHE A 368 -7.50 -21.79 -2.40
N VAL A 369 -8.16 -20.67 -2.14
CA VAL A 369 -9.05 -20.02 -3.11
C VAL A 369 -8.46 -18.66 -3.47
N GLU A 370 -7.95 -18.55 -4.68
CA GLU A 370 -7.56 -17.25 -5.25
C GLU A 370 -8.80 -16.54 -5.79
N CYS A 371 -9.11 -15.37 -5.26
CA CYS A 371 -10.30 -14.59 -5.61
C CYS A 371 -9.99 -13.44 -6.58
N GLY A 372 -8.73 -13.10 -6.74
CA GLY A 372 -8.31 -11.90 -7.45
C GLY A 372 -8.60 -10.62 -6.66
N ILE A 373 -8.45 -9.47 -7.33
CA ILE A 373 -8.67 -8.16 -6.70
C ILE A 373 -10.18 -7.88 -6.63
N ALA A 374 -10.86 -8.61 -5.73
CA ALA A 374 -12.32 -8.63 -5.61
C ALA A 374 -12.76 -8.91 -4.16
N GLU A 375 -12.42 -8.01 -3.23
CA GLU A 375 -12.59 -8.26 -1.79
C GLU A 375 -14.04 -8.46 -1.36
N GLN A 376 -15.00 -7.85 -2.07
CA GLN A 376 -16.44 -8.01 -1.79
C GLN A 376 -16.90 -9.43 -2.11
N ASP A 377 -16.50 -9.98 -3.26
CA ASP A 377 -16.78 -11.36 -3.67
C ASP A 377 -16.09 -12.35 -2.71
N MET A 378 -14.82 -12.11 -2.42
CA MET A 378 -14.02 -12.93 -1.51
C MET A 378 -14.67 -13.08 -0.13
N VAL A 379 -15.15 -11.98 0.46
CA VAL A 379 -15.80 -11.99 1.78
C VAL A 379 -17.17 -12.66 1.73
N SER A 380 -17.94 -12.45 0.66
CA SER A 380 -19.23 -13.13 0.46
C SER A 380 -19.04 -14.64 0.27
N THR A 381 -18.04 -15.04 -0.53
CA THR A 381 -17.66 -16.44 -0.73
C THR A 381 -17.27 -17.10 0.60
N ALA A 382 -16.52 -16.40 1.45
CA ALA A 382 -16.18 -16.90 2.79
C ALA A 382 -17.42 -17.11 3.67
N GLY A 383 -18.42 -16.23 3.60
CA GLY A 383 -19.71 -16.42 4.27
C GLY A 383 -20.42 -17.69 3.81
N GLY A 384 -20.42 -17.96 2.50
CA GLY A 384 -20.95 -19.19 1.92
C GLY A 384 -20.21 -20.45 2.39
N LEU A 385 -18.87 -20.42 2.42
CA LEU A 385 -18.03 -21.51 2.94
C LEU A 385 -18.32 -21.79 4.43
N ALA A 386 -18.45 -20.74 5.23
CA ALA A 386 -18.81 -20.86 6.65
C ALA A 386 -20.22 -21.45 6.85
N ALA A 387 -21.19 -21.05 5.99
CA ALA A 387 -22.52 -21.65 5.96
C ALA A 387 -22.47 -23.14 5.62
N GLY A 388 -21.53 -23.57 4.80
CA GLY A 388 -21.26 -24.97 4.46
C GLY A 388 -20.51 -25.76 5.56
N GLY A 389 -20.20 -25.14 6.70
CA GLY A 389 -19.53 -25.78 7.85
C GLY A 389 -18.00 -25.75 7.80
N LEU A 390 -17.42 -24.99 6.87
CA LEU A 390 -15.98 -24.76 6.80
C LEU A 390 -15.53 -23.61 7.70
N ARG A 391 -14.22 -23.48 7.89
CA ARG A 391 -13.59 -22.38 8.64
C ARG A 391 -12.76 -21.52 7.69
N PRO A 392 -13.34 -20.51 7.03
CA PRO A 392 -12.63 -19.68 6.10
C PRO A 392 -11.74 -18.65 6.81
N PHE A 393 -10.54 -18.48 6.28
CA PHE A 393 -9.58 -17.43 6.59
C PHE A 393 -9.41 -16.56 5.35
N VAL A 394 -9.76 -15.29 5.43
CA VAL A 394 -9.81 -14.32 4.32
C VAL A 394 -8.66 -13.35 4.44
N HIS A 395 -7.86 -13.20 3.39
CA HIS A 395 -6.61 -12.42 3.44
C HIS A 395 -6.60 -11.30 2.41
N SER A 396 -6.20 -10.13 2.87
CA SER A 396 -5.85 -8.97 2.05
C SER A 396 -5.03 -7.98 2.89
N PHE A 397 -4.64 -6.85 2.31
CA PHE A 397 -4.12 -5.75 3.13
C PHE A 397 -5.22 -5.17 4.03
N SER A 398 -4.86 -4.85 5.26
CA SER A 398 -5.80 -4.29 6.25
C SER A 398 -6.55 -3.06 5.72
N CYS A 399 -5.89 -2.20 4.95
CA CYS A 399 -6.50 -0.99 4.38
C CYS A 399 -7.61 -1.28 3.35
N PHE A 400 -7.58 -2.43 2.67
CA PHE A 400 -8.60 -2.83 1.70
C PHE A 400 -9.66 -3.71 2.35
N LEU A 401 -9.24 -4.68 3.16
CA LEU A 401 -10.12 -5.68 3.77
C LEU A 401 -11.19 -5.07 4.69
N HIS A 402 -10.87 -4.01 5.44
CA HIS A 402 -11.88 -3.36 6.30
C HIS A 402 -12.81 -2.42 5.53
N ALA A 403 -12.36 -1.86 4.40
CA ALA A 403 -13.03 -0.76 3.73
C ALA A 403 -14.00 -1.22 2.63
N ARG A 404 -13.51 -2.03 1.68
CA ARG A 404 -14.30 -2.44 0.51
C ARG A 404 -15.42 -3.39 0.89
N PRO A 405 -15.18 -4.50 1.60
CA PRO A 405 -16.20 -5.46 1.96
C PRO A 405 -16.84 -5.20 3.33
N ASN A 406 -16.84 -3.96 3.86
CA ASN A 406 -17.34 -3.66 5.21
C ASN A 406 -18.77 -4.18 5.46
N GLU A 407 -19.68 -3.92 4.51
CA GLU A 407 -21.05 -4.41 4.59
C GLU A 407 -21.13 -5.94 4.54
N HIS A 408 -20.28 -6.58 3.74
CA HIS A 408 -20.22 -8.03 3.60
C HIS A 408 -19.70 -8.70 4.89
N ILE A 409 -18.74 -8.06 5.58
CA ILE A 409 -18.28 -8.47 6.91
C ILE A 409 -19.43 -8.35 7.92
N TYR A 410 -20.17 -7.24 7.89
CA TYR A 410 -21.33 -7.03 8.76
C TYR A 410 -22.41 -8.08 8.51
N ASN A 411 -22.72 -8.42 7.26
CA ASN A 411 -23.70 -9.44 6.92
C ASN A 411 -23.27 -10.82 7.44
N ASN A 412 -22.03 -11.25 7.17
CA ASN A 412 -21.52 -12.51 7.70
C ASN A 412 -21.59 -12.58 9.24
N ALA A 413 -21.28 -11.48 9.91
CA ALA A 413 -21.33 -11.40 11.38
C ALA A 413 -22.78 -11.49 11.90
N THR A 414 -23.74 -10.79 11.28
CA THR A 414 -25.16 -10.83 11.68
C THR A 414 -25.83 -12.15 11.36
N GLU A 415 -25.32 -12.90 10.38
CA GLU A 415 -25.74 -14.26 10.07
C GLU A 415 -25.09 -15.30 11.01
N GLY A 416 -24.22 -14.87 11.92
CA GLY A 416 -23.50 -15.77 12.83
C GLY A 416 -22.49 -16.67 12.12
N ARG A 417 -21.87 -16.20 11.04
CA ARG A 417 -20.88 -16.95 10.26
C ARG A 417 -19.48 -16.73 10.83
N PRO A 418 -18.82 -17.77 11.34
CA PRO A 418 -17.49 -17.66 11.95
C PRO A 418 -16.40 -17.55 10.87
N VAL A 419 -16.13 -16.36 10.40
CA VAL A 419 -15.08 -16.04 9.42
C VAL A 419 -13.90 -15.38 10.14
N VAL A 420 -12.68 -15.74 9.76
CA VAL A 420 -11.46 -15.07 10.21
C VAL A 420 -10.94 -14.16 9.09
N TYR A 421 -10.94 -12.87 9.33
CA TYR A 421 -10.43 -11.85 8.42
C TYR A 421 -9.01 -11.49 8.83
N VAL A 422 -8.04 -11.69 7.97
CA VAL A 422 -6.61 -11.48 8.26
C VAL A 422 -6.07 -10.33 7.43
N GLY A 423 -5.82 -9.21 8.09
CA GLY A 423 -5.32 -8.00 7.46
C GLY A 423 -3.81 -7.84 7.64
N SER A 424 -3.04 -7.99 6.57
CA SER A 424 -1.61 -7.64 6.54
C SER A 424 -1.41 -6.13 6.35
N LEU A 425 -0.20 -5.62 6.57
CA LEU A 425 0.11 -4.18 6.58
C LEU A 425 -0.77 -3.39 7.56
N ALA A 426 -1.03 -3.94 8.75
CA ALA A 426 -1.87 -3.28 9.74
C ALA A 426 -1.19 -2.04 10.33
N GLY A 427 -1.97 -0.96 10.50
CA GLY A 427 -1.54 0.28 11.13
C GLY A 427 -0.81 1.26 10.20
N LEU A 428 0.05 2.08 10.80
CA LEU A 428 0.74 3.20 10.16
C LEU A 428 1.90 2.75 9.26
N LEU A 429 2.51 1.60 9.53
CA LEU A 429 3.71 1.11 8.84
C LEU A 429 3.46 -0.19 8.05
N PRO A 430 4.13 -0.36 6.89
CA PRO A 430 5.16 0.50 6.30
C PRO A 430 4.60 1.79 5.69
N ALA A 431 5.32 2.88 5.84
CA ALA A 431 4.85 4.20 5.44
C ALA A 431 5.16 4.57 3.96
N GLY A 432 6.11 3.88 3.34
CA GLY A 432 6.58 4.17 1.98
C GLY A 432 5.50 4.10 0.87
N PRO A 433 4.51 3.20 0.92
CA PRO A 433 3.40 3.20 -0.04
C PRO A 433 2.49 4.44 0.04
N GLY A 434 2.42 5.12 1.21
CA GLY A 434 1.56 6.27 1.45
C GLY A 434 0.17 5.87 1.99
N HIS A 435 -0.67 6.88 2.22
CA HIS A 435 -1.94 6.75 2.95
C HIS A 435 -2.93 5.74 2.38
N SER A 436 -2.83 5.41 1.09
CA SER A 436 -3.69 4.40 0.45
C SER A 436 -3.49 2.98 0.99
N HIS A 437 -2.30 2.71 1.57
CA HIS A 437 -1.92 1.39 2.09
C HIS A 437 -1.74 1.38 3.62
N GLN A 438 -1.86 2.52 4.29
CA GLN A 438 -1.78 2.62 5.75
C GLN A 438 -3.15 2.35 6.37
N ALA A 439 -3.26 1.26 7.12
CA ALA A 439 -4.52 0.82 7.73
C ALA A 439 -4.74 1.50 9.09
N VAL A 440 -5.10 2.77 9.05
CA VAL A 440 -5.22 3.63 10.25
C VAL A 440 -6.66 3.86 10.71
N ARG A 441 -7.64 3.17 10.11
CA ARG A 441 -9.08 3.30 10.42
C ARG A 441 -9.81 1.97 10.49
N ASP A 442 -9.12 0.85 10.34
CA ASP A 442 -9.70 -0.50 10.31
C ASP A 442 -10.32 -0.89 11.66
N VAL A 443 -9.65 -0.57 12.77
CA VAL A 443 -10.20 -0.83 14.11
C VAL A 443 -11.50 -0.05 14.33
N SER A 444 -11.51 1.26 14.06
CA SER A 444 -12.71 2.09 14.22
C SER A 444 -13.87 1.64 13.33
N ALA A 445 -13.57 1.23 12.09
CA ALA A 445 -14.60 0.77 11.14
C ALA A 445 -15.21 -0.58 11.53
N LEU A 446 -14.44 -1.47 12.17
CA LEU A 446 -14.84 -2.84 12.47
C LEU A 446 -15.25 -3.05 13.93
N SER A 447 -14.85 -2.20 14.87
CA SER A 447 -15.15 -2.36 16.30
C SER A 447 -16.65 -2.35 16.61
N ALA A 448 -17.47 -1.74 15.75
CA ALA A 448 -18.92 -1.69 15.90
C ALA A 448 -19.66 -2.90 15.31
N VAL A 449 -18.97 -3.81 14.61
CA VAL A 449 -19.59 -5.01 14.01
C VAL A 449 -19.93 -6.02 15.12
N PRO A 450 -21.21 -6.41 15.27
CA PRO A 450 -21.61 -7.35 16.32
C PRO A 450 -20.93 -8.72 16.16
N GLY A 451 -20.46 -9.31 17.26
CA GLY A 451 -19.82 -10.63 17.23
C GLY A 451 -18.43 -10.65 16.57
N LEU A 452 -17.91 -9.52 16.11
CA LEU A 452 -16.56 -9.43 15.58
C LEU A 452 -15.57 -9.03 16.68
N THR A 453 -14.50 -9.79 16.81
CA THR A 453 -13.36 -9.47 17.70
C THR A 453 -12.20 -8.95 16.89
N VAL A 454 -11.62 -7.82 17.30
CA VAL A 454 -10.43 -7.21 16.66
C VAL A 454 -9.20 -7.52 17.50
N LEU A 455 -8.25 -8.26 16.93
CA LEU A 455 -7.09 -8.82 17.62
C LEU A 455 -5.80 -8.50 16.87
N GLU A 456 -4.79 -7.97 17.56
CA GLU A 456 -3.47 -7.65 16.99
C GLU A 456 -2.35 -8.29 17.84
N PRO A 457 -1.77 -9.41 17.42
CA PRO A 457 -0.65 -10.01 18.12
C PRO A 457 0.64 -9.19 17.93
N SER A 458 1.44 -9.11 18.99
CA SER A 458 2.65 -8.30 19.05
C SER A 458 3.94 -9.10 18.84
N HIS A 459 3.89 -10.43 19.03
CA HIS A 459 5.07 -11.29 18.96
C HIS A 459 4.71 -12.74 18.59
N PRO A 460 5.71 -13.58 18.21
CA PRO A 460 5.49 -14.93 17.71
C PRO A 460 4.63 -15.84 18.60
N ALA A 461 4.90 -15.86 19.90
CA ALA A 461 4.15 -16.72 20.81
C ALA A 461 2.68 -16.27 20.96
N GLN A 462 2.42 -14.96 20.95
CA GLN A 462 1.07 -14.40 21.00
C GLN A 462 0.32 -14.63 19.67
N LEU A 463 1.01 -14.61 18.53
CA LEU A 463 0.43 -14.97 17.23
C LEU A 463 -0.06 -16.44 17.23
N ALA A 464 0.74 -17.37 17.76
CA ALA A 464 0.33 -18.77 17.87
C ALA A 464 -0.92 -18.93 18.74
N ALA A 465 -0.98 -18.21 19.88
CA ALA A 465 -2.16 -18.19 20.75
C ALA A 465 -3.38 -17.53 20.07
N ALA A 466 -3.17 -16.46 19.31
CA ALA A 466 -4.21 -15.79 18.52
C ALA A 466 -4.80 -16.72 17.45
N LEU A 467 -3.96 -17.46 16.74
CA LEU A 467 -4.43 -18.44 15.75
C LEU A 467 -5.22 -19.58 16.40
N SER A 468 -4.79 -20.05 17.57
CA SER A 468 -5.55 -21.04 18.34
C SER A 468 -6.92 -20.52 18.75
N HIS A 469 -7.02 -19.26 19.18
CA HIS A 469 -8.30 -18.57 19.45
C HIS A 469 -9.16 -18.49 18.19
N CYS A 470 -8.59 -18.06 17.06
CA CYS A 470 -9.30 -17.99 15.77
C CYS A 470 -9.88 -19.33 15.31
N ARG A 471 -9.22 -20.44 15.63
CA ARG A 471 -9.69 -21.80 15.28
C ARG A 471 -10.84 -22.28 16.18
N SER A 472 -10.88 -21.84 17.43
CA SER A 472 -11.77 -22.39 18.47
C SER A 472 -13.00 -21.53 18.75
N THR A 473 -12.97 -20.24 18.49
CA THR A 473 -14.11 -19.35 18.75
C THR A 473 -15.25 -19.56 17.76
N SER A 474 -16.49 -19.36 18.19
CA SER A 474 -17.68 -19.29 17.33
C SER A 474 -17.88 -17.91 16.70
N ASP A 475 -17.15 -16.91 17.18
CA ASP A 475 -17.26 -15.54 16.69
C ASP A 475 -16.38 -15.32 15.47
N SER A 476 -16.70 -14.28 14.69
CA SER A 476 -15.77 -13.77 13.69
C SER A 476 -14.60 -13.03 14.34
N VAL A 477 -13.43 -13.13 13.72
CA VAL A 477 -12.22 -12.46 14.20
C VAL A 477 -11.60 -11.65 13.05
N TYR A 478 -11.27 -10.40 13.33
CA TYR A 478 -10.37 -9.62 12.48
C TYR A 478 -8.98 -9.63 13.10
N LEU A 479 -8.08 -10.37 12.48
CA LEU A 479 -6.69 -10.52 12.92
C LEU A 479 -5.81 -9.51 12.16
N ARG A 480 -5.27 -8.53 12.87
CA ARG A 480 -4.36 -7.51 12.33
C ARG A 480 -2.92 -8.03 12.40
N LEU A 481 -2.20 -7.99 11.29
CA LEU A 481 -0.81 -8.40 11.21
C LEU A 481 0.06 -7.26 10.72
N SER A 482 0.92 -6.76 11.60
CA SER A 482 1.99 -5.85 11.20
C SER A 482 3.00 -6.59 10.32
N SER A 483 3.42 -5.97 9.22
CA SER A 483 4.47 -6.50 8.33
C SER A 483 5.88 -6.03 8.72
N GLN A 484 5.99 -5.24 9.78
CA GLN A 484 7.28 -4.84 10.33
C GLN A 484 7.96 -6.01 11.06
N PRO A 485 9.27 -6.13 11.00
CA PRO A 485 9.99 -7.10 11.82
C PRO A 485 9.71 -6.90 13.30
N VAL A 486 9.45 -7.99 14.00
CA VAL A 486 9.29 -7.96 15.46
C VAL A 486 10.65 -7.70 16.11
N PRO A 487 10.78 -6.70 16.99
CA PRO A 487 12.01 -6.49 17.77
C PRO A 487 12.44 -7.75 18.52
N GLU A 488 13.74 -7.99 18.63
CA GLU A 488 14.29 -9.21 19.22
C GLU A 488 13.80 -9.44 20.66
N GLU A 489 13.71 -8.38 21.44
CA GLU A 489 13.20 -8.44 22.84
C GLU A 489 11.75 -8.92 22.91
N LEU A 490 10.89 -8.44 21.99
CA LEU A 490 9.50 -8.90 21.91
C LEU A 490 9.43 -10.32 21.32
N ALA A 491 10.26 -10.64 20.34
CA ALA A 491 10.31 -11.96 19.72
C ALA A 491 10.72 -13.06 20.71
N ALA A 492 11.50 -12.72 21.74
CA ALA A 492 11.98 -13.63 22.78
C ALA A 492 10.99 -13.83 23.92
N LEU A 493 9.84 -13.14 23.95
CA LEU A 493 8.84 -13.29 25.00
C LEU A 493 8.29 -14.72 25.04
N PRO A 494 8.15 -15.30 26.25
CA PRO A 494 7.61 -16.65 26.40
C PRO A 494 6.10 -16.68 26.07
N PRO A 495 5.57 -17.86 25.74
CA PRO A 495 4.14 -18.04 25.62
C PRO A 495 3.40 -17.65 26.91
N ALA A 496 2.32 -16.89 26.75
CA ALA A 496 1.42 -16.50 27.82
C ALA A 496 -0.04 -16.82 27.42
N PRO A 497 -0.94 -17.11 28.38
CA PRO A 497 -2.35 -17.32 28.07
C PRO A 497 -2.96 -16.08 27.40
N LEU A 498 -3.60 -16.28 26.26
CA LEU A 498 -4.39 -15.25 25.58
C LEU A 498 -5.82 -15.28 26.12
N VAL A 499 -6.12 -14.41 27.08
CA VAL A 499 -7.44 -14.30 27.70
C VAL A 499 -8.18 -13.09 27.10
N VAL A 500 -9.43 -13.30 26.70
CA VAL A 500 -10.23 -12.25 26.05
C VAL A 500 -10.31 -11.00 26.93
N GLY A 501 -9.97 -9.87 26.37
CA GLY A 501 -10.00 -8.57 27.03
C GLY A 501 -8.88 -8.32 28.06
N ARG A 502 -7.91 -9.23 28.21
CA ARG A 502 -6.74 -9.04 29.08
C ARG A 502 -5.47 -8.85 28.29
N GLY A 503 -4.59 -8.02 28.83
CA GLY A 503 -3.25 -7.78 28.33
C GLY A 503 -2.18 -8.46 29.16
N GLN A 504 -0.93 -8.36 28.68
CA GLN A 504 0.28 -8.80 29.37
C GLN A 504 1.09 -7.59 29.82
N VAL A 505 1.49 -7.54 31.09
CA VAL A 505 2.44 -6.53 31.58
C VAL A 505 3.84 -6.90 31.11
N LEU A 506 4.42 -6.09 30.23
CA LEU A 506 5.78 -6.27 29.71
C LEU A 506 6.83 -5.60 30.60
N ARG A 507 6.47 -4.50 31.23
CA ARG A 507 7.31 -3.75 32.16
C ARG A 507 6.46 -3.24 33.31
N THR A 508 6.89 -3.46 34.54
CA THR A 508 6.26 -2.89 35.72
C THR A 508 6.93 -1.57 36.07
N GLY A 509 6.14 -0.52 36.29
CA GLY A 509 6.59 0.81 36.68
C GLY A 509 5.79 1.36 37.84
N GLY A 510 5.87 2.69 38.01
CA GLY A 510 5.24 3.41 39.13
C GLY A 510 3.74 3.65 38.94
N ARG A 511 3.32 4.93 39.06
CA ARG A 511 1.90 5.35 39.03
C ARG A 511 1.38 5.70 37.62
N ALA A 512 2.13 5.40 36.57
CA ALA A 512 1.75 5.60 35.19
C ALA A 512 1.72 4.28 34.44
N VAL A 513 0.69 4.04 33.62
CA VAL A 513 0.56 2.87 32.76
C VAL A 513 0.28 3.30 31.32
N ALA A 514 0.95 2.65 30.36
CA ALA A 514 0.70 2.80 28.93
C ALA A 514 0.29 1.47 28.30
N PHE A 515 -0.85 1.49 27.61
CA PHE A 515 -1.35 0.38 26.83
C PHE A 515 -0.98 0.55 25.36
N GLY A 516 -0.68 -0.54 24.68
CA GLY A 516 -0.49 -0.59 23.25
C GLY A 516 -0.69 -2.01 22.72
N ALA A 517 -0.76 -2.15 21.40
CA ALA A 517 -0.83 -3.42 20.71
C ALA A 517 0.06 -3.41 19.47
N GLY A 518 0.48 -4.59 19.04
CA GLY A 518 1.32 -4.77 17.88
C GLY A 518 2.80 -4.41 18.07
N PRO A 519 3.70 -5.00 17.26
CA PRO A 519 5.15 -4.87 17.47
C PRO A 519 5.64 -3.43 17.32
N VAL A 520 5.00 -2.62 16.47
CA VAL A 520 5.40 -1.23 16.21
C VAL A 520 5.18 -0.36 17.45
N VAL A 521 3.96 -0.36 17.98
CA VAL A 521 3.59 0.48 19.13
C VAL A 521 4.37 0.07 20.37
N LEU A 522 4.48 -1.23 20.64
CA LEU A 522 5.18 -1.72 21.82
C LEU A 522 6.68 -1.44 21.79
N ALA A 523 7.33 -1.52 20.61
CA ALA A 523 8.73 -1.13 20.48
C ALA A 523 8.93 0.34 20.87
N GLN A 524 8.05 1.23 20.41
CA GLN A 524 8.13 2.66 20.75
C GLN A 524 7.81 2.93 22.22
N LEU A 525 6.85 2.23 22.80
CA LEU A 525 6.49 2.34 24.23
C LEU A 525 7.60 1.84 25.15
N LEU A 526 8.25 0.71 24.84
CA LEU A 526 9.38 0.19 25.61
C LEU A 526 10.56 1.16 25.54
N GLY A 527 10.89 1.67 24.35
CA GLY A 527 11.91 2.69 24.18
C GLY A 527 11.58 4.01 24.93
N ALA A 528 10.30 4.41 24.93
CA ALA A 528 9.86 5.58 25.71
C ALA A 528 10.00 5.33 27.22
N ALA A 529 9.68 4.13 27.69
CA ALA A 529 9.84 3.77 29.10
C ALA A 529 11.31 3.80 29.55
N ASP A 530 12.25 3.41 28.69
CA ASP A 530 13.70 3.53 28.98
C ASP A 530 14.14 5.00 29.08
N LEU A 531 13.66 5.86 28.16
CA LEU A 531 13.95 7.28 28.18
C LEU A 531 13.37 7.98 29.42
N LEU A 532 12.18 7.54 29.87
CA LEU A 532 11.51 8.05 31.07
C LEU A 532 12.24 7.59 32.35
N ALA A 533 12.62 6.32 32.43
CA ALA A 533 13.36 5.78 33.57
C ALA A 533 14.71 6.52 33.81
N ALA A 534 15.38 6.95 32.74
CA ALA A 534 16.55 7.79 32.83
C ALA A 534 16.28 9.20 33.45
N GLN A 535 15.01 9.54 33.66
CA GLN A 535 14.53 10.78 34.28
C GLN A 535 13.73 10.52 35.58
N ASP A 536 13.94 9.35 36.19
CA ASP A 536 13.26 8.89 37.41
C ASP A 536 11.71 8.79 37.26
N ILE A 537 11.22 8.56 36.03
CA ILE A 537 9.80 8.33 35.74
C ILE A 537 9.62 6.87 35.34
N GLU A 538 9.02 6.08 36.24
CA GLU A 538 8.75 4.68 35.99
C GLU A 538 7.39 4.50 35.31
N LEU A 539 7.39 3.82 34.13
CA LEU A 539 6.21 3.56 33.31
C LEU A 539 5.90 2.05 33.26
N THR A 540 4.69 1.66 33.62
CA THR A 540 4.17 0.33 33.34
C THR A 540 3.77 0.25 31.88
N VAL A 541 4.28 -0.77 31.14
CA VAL A 541 3.93 -1.02 29.74
C VAL A 541 3.12 -2.29 29.62
N VAL A 542 1.96 -2.20 28.98
CA VAL A 542 1.01 -3.31 28.83
C VAL A 542 0.76 -3.58 27.34
N ASP A 543 1.02 -4.80 26.93
CA ASP A 543 0.58 -5.33 25.63
C ASP A 543 -0.89 -5.77 25.76
N LEU A 544 -1.82 -5.03 25.15
CA LEU A 544 -3.25 -5.35 25.13
C LEU A 544 -3.69 -5.64 23.68
N PRO A 545 -3.65 -6.91 23.24
CA PRO A 545 -3.89 -7.26 21.84
C PRO A 545 -5.35 -7.11 21.38
N TRP A 546 -6.27 -6.90 22.27
CA TRP A 546 -7.71 -6.80 22.04
C TRP A 546 -8.13 -5.34 21.82
N HIS A 547 -8.45 -4.96 20.59
CA HIS A 547 -8.81 -3.58 20.31
C HIS A 547 -10.25 -3.21 20.69
N ASN A 548 -11.18 -4.18 20.69
CA ASN A 548 -12.60 -3.95 21.00
C ASN A 548 -13.15 -4.85 22.11
N ARG A 549 -12.28 -5.44 22.92
CA ARG A 549 -12.65 -6.24 24.08
C ARG A 549 -11.79 -5.82 25.28
N ILE A 550 -12.42 -5.71 26.45
CA ILE A 550 -11.75 -5.45 27.71
C ILE A 550 -12.39 -6.27 28.82
N ASP A 551 -11.58 -6.86 29.69
CA ASP A 551 -12.05 -7.49 30.93
C ASP A 551 -12.09 -6.42 32.04
N PRO A 552 -13.27 -6.05 32.52
CA PRO A 552 -13.43 -5.00 33.52
C PRO A 552 -12.72 -5.26 34.83
N ALA A 553 -12.76 -6.52 35.30
CA ALA A 553 -12.18 -6.92 36.60
C ALA A 553 -10.64 -6.82 36.52
N TRP A 554 -10.06 -7.37 35.46
CA TRP A 554 -8.61 -7.29 35.23
C TRP A 554 -8.13 -5.82 35.08
N LEU A 555 -8.87 -4.99 34.35
CA LEU A 555 -8.50 -3.57 34.18
C LEU A 555 -8.55 -2.85 35.53
N GLY A 556 -9.59 -3.05 36.34
CA GLY A 556 -9.71 -2.47 37.67
C GLY A 556 -8.58 -2.87 38.63
N GLU A 557 -8.18 -4.15 38.60
CA GLU A 557 -7.03 -4.64 39.40
C GLU A 557 -5.73 -3.99 38.94
N LEU A 558 -5.48 -3.92 37.62
CA LEU A 558 -4.28 -3.31 37.04
C LEU A 558 -4.14 -1.83 37.37
N LEU A 559 -5.26 -1.11 37.40
CA LEU A 559 -5.28 0.33 37.63
C LEU A 559 -5.26 0.73 39.11
N THR A 560 -5.21 -0.23 40.04
CA THR A 560 -5.13 0.07 41.45
C THR A 560 -3.86 0.84 41.79
N GLY A 561 -4.03 2.09 42.29
CA GLY A 561 -2.91 2.98 42.63
C GLY A 561 -2.28 3.73 41.43
N ILE A 562 -2.80 3.55 40.22
CA ILE A 562 -2.38 4.28 39.03
C ILE A 562 -2.98 5.69 39.05
N GLY A 563 -2.18 6.68 38.69
CA GLY A 563 -2.60 8.08 38.55
C GLY A 563 -2.69 8.57 37.11
N HIS A 564 -2.01 7.89 36.19
CA HIS A 564 -1.97 8.27 34.78
C HIS A 564 -2.14 7.05 33.87
N VAL A 565 -3.07 7.12 32.95
CA VAL A 565 -3.33 6.09 31.95
C VAL A 565 -3.11 6.66 30.55
N PHE A 566 -2.26 6.01 29.78
CA PHE A 566 -1.99 6.32 28.38
C PHE A 566 -2.41 5.13 27.51
N VAL A 567 -3.01 5.42 26.35
CA VAL A 567 -3.29 4.40 25.33
C VAL A 567 -2.68 4.88 24.02
N VAL A 568 -1.75 4.10 23.46
CA VAL A 568 -1.02 4.47 22.24
C VAL A 568 -1.47 3.55 21.10
N GLU A 569 -1.93 4.18 20.02
CA GLU A 569 -2.49 3.47 18.87
C GLU A 569 -1.89 4.01 17.56
N HIS A 570 -1.33 3.15 16.72
CA HIS A 570 -0.82 3.54 15.40
C HIS A 570 -1.93 3.65 14.34
N GLN A 571 -3.03 4.27 14.73
CA GLN A 571 -4.24 4.54 13.95
C GLN A 571 -4.89 5.83 14.43
N TYR A 572 -6.03 6.21 13.82
CA TYR A 572 -6.81 7.33 14.33
C TYR A 572 -7.29 7.05 15.76
N GLY A 573 -7.20 8.07 16.61
CA GLY A 573 -7.59 7.93 18.03
C GLY A 573 -9.10 7.74 18.24
N SER A 574 -9.94 8.03 17.23
CA SER A 574 -11.38 7.88 17.32
C SER A 574 -11.84 6.45 17.02
N GLY A 575 -12.64 5.87 17.90
CA GLY A 575 -13.20 4.52 17.75
C GLY A 575 -12.21 3.38 18.02
N GLY A 576 -11.07 3.68 18.61
CA GLY A 576 -10.03 2.73 18.95
C GLY A 576 -10.08 2.22 20.38
N GLN A 577 -8.98 1.62 20.83
CA GLN A 577 -8.80 1.07 22.16
C GLN A 577 -8.86 2.14 23.27
N ALA A 578 -8.38 3.36 22.97
CA ALA A 578 -8.44 4.49 23.88
C ALA A 578 -9.90 4.83 24.25
N ASP A 579 -10.80 4.90 23.27
CA ASP A 579 -12.22 5.18 23.50
C ASP A 579 -12.88 4.06 24.30
N LEU A 580 -12.52 2.79 24.05
CA LEU A 580 -13.02 1.65 24.80
C LEU A 580 -12.64 1.73 26.28
N ILE A 581 -11.36 1.99 26.57
CA ILE A 581 -10.86 2.09 27.96
C ILE A 581 -11.44 3.32 28.65
N ALA A 582 -11.45 4.50 28.00
CA ALA A 582 -12.02 5.72 28.54
C ALA A 582 -13.50 5.56 28.92
N ARG A 583 -14.31 4.97 28.03
CA ARG A 583 -15.72 4.68 28.29
C ARG A 583 -15.87 3.78 29.51
N HIS A 584 -15.09 2.71 29.58
CA HIS A 584 -15.14 1.80 30.72
C HIS A 584 -14.81 2.49 32.05
N LEU A 585 -13.75 3.34 32.07
CA LEU A 585 -13.37 4.11 33.26
C LEU A 585 -14.50 5.03 33.75
N LEU A 586 -15.19 5.68 32.80
CA LEU A 586 -16.33 6.56 33.10
C LEU A 586 -17.56 5.78 33.61
N GLU A 587 -17.93 4.68 32.92
CA GLU A 587 -19.11 3.87 33.26
C GLU A 587 -19.00 3.19 34.63
N THR A 588 -17.80 2.79 35.04
CA THR A 588 -17.57 2.06 36.30
C THR A 588 -17.15 2.97 37.45
N GLY A 589 -16.82 4.25 37.21
CA GLY A 589 -16.20 5.14 38.19
C GLY A 589 -14.74 4.79 38.53
N ALA A 590 -14.15 3.80 37.85
CA ALA A 590 -12.75 3.40 38.05
C ALA A 590 -11.76 4.48 37.59
N GLY A 591 -12.23 5.51 36.87
CA GLY A 591 -11.44 6.65 36.41
C GLY A 591 -11.25 7.79 37.43
N ASP A 592 -11.87 7.69 38.60
CA ASP A 592 -11.78 8.75 39.62
C ASP A 592 -10.32 8.96 40.07
N GLY A 593 -9.80 10.18 39.85
CA GLY A 593 -8.42 10.54 40.19
C GLY A 593 -7.37 10.06 39.18
N ILE A 594 -7.77 9.48 38.06
CA ILE A 594 -6.88 9.08 36.97
C ILE A 594 -6.86 10.16 35.87
N ALA A 595 -5.68 10.63 35.50
CA ALA A 595 -5.47 11.41 34.29
C ALA A 595 -5.37 10.43 33.09
N PHE A 596 -6.27 10.57 32.11
CA PHE A 596 -6.33 9.70 30.92
C PHE A 596 -5.91 10.45 29.67
N ARG A 597 -5.12 9.79 28.83
CA ARG A 597 -4.76 10.31 27.49
C ARG A 597 -4.68 9.19 26.45
N GLY A 598 -5.46 9.32 25.36
CA GLY A 598 -5.27 8.58 24.10
C GLY A 598 -4.23 9.31 23.23
N ILE A 599 -3.30 8.56 22.65
CA ILE A 599 -2.28 9.03 21.71
C ILE A 599 -2.46 8.23 20.42
N GLY A 600 -2.91 8.88 19.37
CA GLY A 600 -3.16 8.30 18.06
C GLY A 600 -3.04 9.36 16.96
N LEU A 601 -3.29 8.97 15.73
CA LEU A 601 -3.24 9.89 14.59
C LEU A 601 -4.41 10.89 14.63
N THR A 602 -4.11 12.14 14.26
CA THR A 602 -5.10 13.24 14.18
C THR A 602 -5.22 13.82 12.77
N GLU A 603 -4.33 13.43 11.86
CA GLU A 603 -4.28 13.92 10.49
C GLU A 603 -4.05 12.76 9.51
N VAL A 604 -4.18 13.03 8.20
CA VAL A 604 -3.89 12.03 7.14
C VAL A 604 -2.43 11.56 7.28
N PRO A 605 -2.20 10.24 7.31
CA PRO A 605 -0.85 9.71 7.50
C PRO A 605 0.06 10.11 6.34
N ARG A 606 1.29 10.49 6.68
CA ARG A 606 2.29 10.92 5.70
C ARG A 606 2.97 9.72 5.04
N CYS A 607 3.50 9.95 3.85
CA CYS A 607 4.41 9.04 3.18
C CYS A 607 5.87 9.42 3.52
N GLY A 608 6.70 8.42 3.77
CA GLY A 608 8.11 8.62 4.11
C GLY A 608 8.78 7.31 4.49
N THR A 609 9.99 7.37 5.04
CA THR A 609 10.54 6.22 5.76
C THR A 609 9.76 6.00 7.06
N ASP A 610 9.79 4.78 7.58
CA ASP A 610 9.04 4.44 8.80
C ASP A 610 9.44 5.35 9.99
N ALA A 611 10.73 5.64 10.14
CA ALA A 611 11.24 6.53 11.19
C ALA A 611 10.78 7.99 10.99
N GLU A 612 10.83 8.50 9.76
CA GLU A 612 10.33 9.86 9.45
C GLU A 612 8.85 10.01 9.80
N VAL A 613 8.05 8.99 9.47
CA VAL A 613 6.60 9.03 9.67
C VAL A 613 6.23 8.88 11.14
N LEU A 614 6.87 7.98 11.89
CA LEU A 614 6.68 7.90 13.34
C LEU A 614 7.01 9.23 14.02
N ALA A 615 8.14 9.86 13.67
CA ALA A 615 8.53 11.15 14.22
C ALA A 615 7.55 12.29 13.83
N ALA A 616 7.13 12.33 12.57
CA ALA A 616 6.20 13.34 12.08
C ALA A 616 4.83 13.28 12.77
N HIS A 617 4.37 12.08 13.14
CA HIS A 617 3.12 11.89 13.89
C HIS A 617 3.30 11.85 15.41
N GLY A 618 4.52 12.09 15.92
CA GLY A 618 4.80 12.11 17.36
C GLY A 618 4.67 10.74 18.05
N MET A 619 4.87 9.65 17.28
CA MET A 619 4.67 8.27 17.72
C MET A 619 5.99 7.50 17.93
N ASP A 620 7.13 8.12 17.71
CA ASP A 620 8.42 7.54 18.08
C ASP A 620 8.66 7.58 19.60
N ALA A 621 9.59 6.77 20.08
CA ALA A 621 9.90 6.65 21.51
C ALA A 621 10.25 7.99 22.18
N ALA A 622 10.96 8.88 21.49
CA ALA A 622 11.35 10.18 22.04
C ALA A 622 10.17 11.12 22.18
N HIS A 623 9.25 11.15 21.20
CA HIS A 623 8.03 11.95 21.28
C HIS A 623 7.08 11.41 22.35
N LEU A 624 6.89 10.09 22.42
CA LEU A 624 6.06 9.44 23.44
C LEU A 624 6.62 9.73 24.84
N ALA A 625 7.93 9.57 25.06
CA ALA A 625 8.54 9.90 26.35
C ALA A 625 8.31 11.35 26.76
N ARG A 626 8.42 12.31 25.83
CA ARG A 626 8.14 13.72 26.11
C ARG A 626 6.68 13.97 26.50
N GLN A 627 5.74 13.40 25.74
CA GLN A 627 4.31 13.56 25.99
C GLN A 627 3.91 12.95 27.34
N ILE A 628 4.29 11.69 27.58
CA ILE A 628 4.00 10.97 28.83
C ILE A 628 4.65 11.68 30.03
N GLY A 629 5.93 12.02 29.91
CA GLY A 629 6.66 12.69 30.99
C GLY A 629 6.12 14.07 31.32
N ALA A 630 5.69 14.85 30.31
CA ALA A 630 5.06 16.16 30.53
C ALA A 630 3.76 16.03 31.33
N ASP A 631 2.91 15.06 31.00
CA ASP A 631 1.65 14.82 31.70
C ASP A 631 1.88 14.31 33.14
N VAL A 632 2.80 13.37 33.34
CA VAL A 632 3.12 12.82 34.67
C VAL A 632 3.72 13.87 35.60
N LEU A 633 4.55 14.77 35.07
CA LEU A 633 5.19 15.83 35.86
C LEU A 633 4.36 17.12 35.98
N GLY A 634 3.25 17.25 35.25
CA GLY A 634 2.46 18.46 35.16
C GLY A 634 3.22 19.66 34.61
N ARG A 635 4.26 19.46 33.80
CA ARG A 635 5.10 20.49 33.18
C ARG A 635 5.63 20.04 31.83
N THR A 636 5.80 20.98 30.90
CA THR A 636 6.44 20.73 29.61
C THR A 636 7.92 20.36 29.78
N LEU A 637 8.33 19.19 29.34
CA LEU A 637 9.74 18.81 29.28
C LEU A 637 10.41 19.52 28.10
N THR A 638 11.29 20.47 28.37
CA THR A 638 12.15 21.08 27.35
C THR A 638 13.41 20.20 27.18
N THR A 639 13.37 19.26 26.28
CA THR A 639 14.58 18.64 25.76
C THR A 639 14.93 19.29 24.43
N GLN A 640 16.07 19.99 24.34
CA GLN A 640 16.65 20.33 23.04
C GLN A 640 17.00 19.03 22.32
N PRO A 641 16.76 18.91 21.01
CA PRO A 641 17.27 17.79 20.24
C PRO A 641 18.80 17.88 20.21
N THR A 642 19.46 17.11 21.03
CA THR A 642 20.89 16.81 20.84
C THR A 642 20.97 15.88 19.63
N GLY A 643 21.80 16.30 18.65
CA GLY A 643 21.91 15.77 17.30
C GLY A 643 21.93 14.24 17.18
N GLU A 644 21.52 13.81 15.99
CA GLU A 644 21.65 12.48 15.38
C GLU A 644 21.91 11.33 16.36
N ALA A 645 20.86 10.80 16.97
CA ALA A 645 20.93 9.50 17.61
C ALA A 645 20.83 8.42 16.52
N SER A 646 21.98 8.01 16.02
CA SER A 646 22.10 6.75 15.31
C SER A 646 21.71 5.63 16.27
N TRP A 647 20.58 5.01 16.05
CA TRP A 647 20.15 3.83 16.80
C TRP A 647 21.04 2.64 16.42
N LYS A 648 22.14 2.49 17.10
CA LYS A 648 22.78 1.18 17.29
C LYS A 648 22.23 0.62 18.58
N LEU A 649 21.42 -0.43 18.49
CA LEU A 649 21.18 -1.32 19.61
C LEU A 649 22.54 -1.79 20.12
N SER A 650 22.96 -1.28 21.24
CA SER A 650 24.14 -1.80 21.92
C SER A 650 23.75 -3.13 22.53
N ALA A 651 24.28 -4.21 21.99
CA ALA A 651 24.40 -5.44 22.72
C ALA A 651 25.24 -5.14 23.97
N THR A 652 24.65 -5.11 25.12
CA THR A 652 25.32 -5.21 26.39
C THR A 652 25.20 -6.62 26.92
N ASN A 653 26.35 -7.22 27.21
CA ASN A 653 26.64 -8.56 27.69
C ASN A 653 25.74 -9.06 28.80
#